data_7b97972edeafeda33ab5e3638b06aedf
#
_entry.id   7b97972edeafeda33ab5e3638b06aedf
#
_cell.length_a   1.000
_cell.length_b   1.000
_cell.length_c   1.000
_cell.angle_alpha   90.00
_cell.angle_beta   90.00
_cell.angle_gamma   90.00
#
_symmetry.space_group_name_H-M   'P 1'
#
loop_
_entity.id
_entity.type
_entity.pdbx_description
1 polymer ?
#
loop_
_entity_poly.entity_id
_entity_poly.type
_entity_poly.pdbx_seq_one_letter_code
_entity_poly.pdbx_strand_id
1 'polypeptide(L)'
;MKGLLITGVALAALLPPRMALAQDGEAPPAPPAEVVTGDMPPPMPTDMPITEEQIDAALPPAQATASPSGGGQVYTPEDFARFAPRSALDMLNQVPGFDIITSDQGRGLGQASDNVIINGERVASKSENLFDVLQRIPANRVERIEIVDGATLGIPGLSGQVANVFTRGGEISGRYEWRGVWRPRYARTSYAAGEISVSGSTPRLEWSLAATHNIGRGGAGGNRGTTILDGAGNVTAVYPDVLVRFVGEFPRLSGNLKWDGPGSTIANFNANYSRTYSDFSNDEQRDLVSGVDLLRDFDNRTRGYAYEIGGDVDFALGPGRLKLIGLDRYNDSDFRADSLSIYADGSPTTGSRFAQQSETSEIIGRAEYRWNMWRGDWQIDAEAAFNSLDLAAQLYLLDPDGSFGEIPFPSGSGGVTEDRYESILTHNRTLGKGLTLQAGAGIEYSTLSQSGNNGLTRSFWRPKGSATLAWTPTEGVDLSLKLARVVGQLSFADFLASVNLAGGSANAGNNELVPSQSWELDFDVRKNLRAWGSASVRFYARWIEDYIDIIPIAGGGESRGNVSSGTLYGVSTTATINFDPVGWQGARLNANATFEDSSLRDPLTGERRPFSAHTDWRGELSLRYDVPKTNWAMGGGFNWTHVEPYVRLSEVGKDYEGPIYTFAFIENKDVFGLTVNLNVFNLTGGRGIFDRTVWTGLRDRSPILFVESRRLDVSTIYRLSIKGSF
;
A
#
# COMPACT_ATOMS: atom_id res chain seq x y z
N MET A 1 -3.56 -9.58 -61.27
CA MET A 1 -2.70 -10.76 -61.14
C MET A 1 -1.89 -10.63 -59.86
N LYS A 2 -1.86 -11.70 -59.09
CA LYS A 2 -1.08 -11.93 -57.87
C LYS A 2 -1.55 -11.15 -56.63
N GLY A 3 -2.36 -11.87 -55.87
CA GLY A 3 -2.72 -11.56 -54.51
C GLY A 3 -1.56 -11.80 -53.54
N LEU A 4 -1.64 -11.12 -52.44
CA LEU A 4 -0.84 -11.41 -51.24
C LEU A 4 -1.81 -11.68 -50.10
N LEU A 5 -1.88 -12.94 -49.72
CA LEU A 5 -2.51 -13.41 -48.49
C LEU A 5 -1.71 -12.88 -47.30
N ILE A 6 -2.35 -12.13 -46.40
CA ILE A 6 -1.85 -11.91 -45.06
C ILE A 6 -2.50 -12.94 -44.17
N THR A 7 -1.73 -13.96 -43.83
CA THR A 7 -2.08 -14.96 -42.80
C THR A 7 -1.99 -14.32 -41.44
N GLY A 8 -3.12 -14.28 -40.75
CA GLY A 8 -3.20 -13.90 -39.34
C GLY A 8 -2.48 -14.93 -38.45
N VAL A 9 -1.59 -14.45 -37.63
CA VAL A 9 -0.97 -15.25 -36.58
C VAL A 9 -1.88 -15.17 -35.35
N ALA A 10 -2.71 -16.18 -35.20
CA ALA A 10 -3.35 -16.45 -33.90
C ALA A 10 -2.33 -17.20 -33.05
N LEU A 11 -1.81 -16.57 -32.02
CA LEU A 11 -0.95 -17.22 -31.03
C LEU A 11 -1.83 -17.96 -30.03
N ALA A 12 -2.22 -19.19 -30.36
CA ALA A 12 -2.79 -20.14 -29.41
C ALA A 12 -1.62 -20.98 -28.85
N ALA A 13 -1.24 -20.72 -27.62
CA ALA A 13 -0.30 -21.57 -26.91
C ALA A 13 -1.02 -22.83 -26.44
N LEU A 14 -0.86 -23.94 -27.20
CA LEU A 14 -1.20 -25.28 -26.79
C LEU A 14 -0.03 -25.86 -25.99
N LEU A 15 -0.21 -26.06 -24.70
CA LEU A 15 0.63 -26.93 -23.89
C LEU A 15 -0.19 -28.19 -23.51
N PRO A 16 0.39 -29.39 -23.60
CA PRO A 16 -0.33 -30.64 -23.36
C PRO A 16 -0.54 -30.88 -21.85
N PRO A 17 -1.62 -31.59 -21.46
CA PRO A 17 -1.84 -31.96 -20.07
C PRO A 17 -0.87 -33.08 -19.64
N ARG A 18 -0.16 -32.87 -18.56
CA ARG A 18 0.53 -33.94 -17.85
C ARG A 18 -0.47 -34.72 -17.00
N MET A 19 -0.70 -35.96 -17.35
CA MET A 19 -1.36 -36.94 -16.49
C MET A 19 -0.48 -37.25 -15.30
N ALA A 20 -0.96 -37.01 -14.07
CA ALA A 20 -0.41 -37.58 -12.85
C ALA A 20 -1.17 -38.86 -12.53
N LEU A 21 -0.45 -39.95 -12.43
CA LEU A 21 -0.92 -41.24 -11.92
C LEU A 21 -1.05 -41.16 -10.40
N ALA A 22 -2.25 -41.45 -9.92
CA ALA A 22 -2.53 -41.64 -8.50
C ALA A 22 -1.88 -42.94 -8.02
N GLN A 23 -1.18 -42.88 -6.91
CA GLN A 23 -0.89 -44.08 -6.08
C GLN A 23 -1.51 -43.87 -4.72
N ASP A 24 -2.44 -44.73 -4.38
CA ASP A 24 -3.02 -44.85 -3.06
C ASP A 24 -1.99 -45.31 -2.06
N GLY A 25 -1.84 -44.56 -0.98
CA GLY A 25 -1.03 -44.92 0.19
C GLY A 25 -1.54 -44.20 1.41
N GLU A 26 -2.28 -44.93 2.24
CA GLU A 26 -2.79 -44.49 3.53
C GLU A 26 -1.64 -44.09 4.45
N ALA A 27 -1.55 -42.81 4.86
CA ALA A 27 -0.60 -42.29 5.83
C ALA A 27 -1.16 -42.45 7.25
N PRO A 28 -0.32 -42.86 8.24
CA PRO A 28 -0.76 -42.92 9.63
C PRO A 28 -1.05 -41.55 10.20
N PRO A 29 -1.96 -41.44 11.21
CA PRO A 29 -2.33 -40.13 11.79
C PRO A 29 -1.11 -39.52 12.47
N ALA A 30 -0.91 -38.21 12.21
CA ALA A 30 0.13 -37.40 12.84
C ALA A 30 -0.08 -37.38 14.38
N PRO A 31 0.99 -37.47 15.16
CA PRO A 31 0.89 -37.34 16.63
C PRO A 31 0.45 -35.90 16.95
N PRO A 32 -0.32 -35.69 18.03
CA PRO A 32 -0.71 -34.35 18.46
C PRO A 32 0.54 -33.55 18.76
N ALA A 33 0.57 -32.31 18.23
CA ALA A 33 1.64 -31.37 18.52
C ALA A 33 1.69 -31.13 20.03
N GLU A 34 2.74 -31.60 20.68
CA GLU A 34 3.05 -31.18 22.05
C GLU A 34 3.22 -29.65 22.03
N VAL A 35 2.33 -28.99 22.74
CA VAL A 35 2.47 -27.57 23.03
C VAL A 35 3.68 -27.43 23.95
N VAL A 36 4.80 -27.01 23.38
CA VAL A 36 5.97 -26.61 24.17
C VAL A 36 5.56 -25.34 24.90
N THR A 37 5.17 -25.47 26.16
CA THR A 37 4.94 -24.39 27.09
C THR A 37 6.29 -23.81 27.54
N GLY A 38 6.99 -23.16 26.65
CA GLY A 38 8.11 -22.27 26.96
C GLY A 38 7.63 -20.85 26.77
N ASP A 39 8.11 -19.93 27.61
CA ASP A 39 7.81 -18.51 27.57
C ASP A 39 7.83 -17.99 26.13
N MET A 40 6.64 -17.80 25.55
CA MET A 40 6.52 -17.28 24.20
C MET A 40 6.50 -15.76 24.23
N PRO A 41 7.37 -15.11 23.46
CA PRO A 41 7.49 -13.68 23.41
C PRO A 41 6.36 -12.99 22.60
N PRO A 42 6.11 -11.69 22.86
CA PRO A 42 5.04 -10.91 22.23
C PRO A 42 5.20 -10.69 20.73
N PRO A 43 4.09 -10.54 19.99
CA PRO A 43 4.12 -10.12 18.58
C PRO A 43 4.77 -8.75 18.44
N MET A 44 5.42 -8.58 17.32
CA MET A 44 5.98 -7.31 16.91
C MET A 44 4.94 -6.50 16.15
N PRO A 45 5.06 -5.14 16.19
CA PRO A 45 4.29 -4.28 15.34
C PRO A 45 4.36 -4.76 13.90
N THR A 46 3.23 -5.10 13.32
CA THR A 46 3.10 -5.33 11.88
C THR A 46 3.15 -4.01 11.11
N ASP A 47 2.92 -2.91 11.80
CA ASP A 47 3.13 -1.59 11.24
C ASP A 47 4.60 -1.20 11.43
N MET A 48 5.35 -1.29 10.35
CA MET A 48 6.63 -0.63 10.27
C MET A 48 6.43 0.84 10.63
N PRO A 49 7.38 1.46 11.38
CA PRO A 49 7.31 2.89 11.65
C PRO A 49 7.02 3.61 10.33
N ILE A 50 6.08 4.57 10.36
CA ILE A 50 5.59 5.35 9.22
C ILE A 50 6.69 5.43 8.16
N THR A 51 6.48 4.77 7.04
CA THR A 51 7.46 4.77 5.95
C THR A 51 7.65 6.20 5.50
N GLU A 52 8.83 6.55 5.01
CA GLU A 52 9.12 7.91 4.51
C GLU A 52 8.07 8.38 3.49
N GLU A 53 7.42 7.48 2.79
CA GLU A 53 6.32 7.70 1.86
C GLU A 53 5.06 8.31 2.48
N GLN A 54 4.69 7.94 3.70
CA GLN A 54 3.52 8.50 4.41
C GLN A 54 3.76 9.91 4.95
N ILE A 55 5.03 10.32 5.09
CA ILE A 55 5.40 11.64 5.61
C ILE A 55 5.51 12.67 4.47
N ASP A 56 5.84 12.26 3.23
CA ASP A 56 5.95 13.17 2.08
C ASP A 56 4.58 13.64 1.55
N ALA A 57 3.48 12.97 1.89
CA ALA A 57 2.12 13.39 1.54
C ALA A 57 1.62 14.67 2.27
N ALA A 58 2.35 15.17 3.24
CA ALA A 58 1.94 16.28 4.13
C ALA A 58 2.31 17.68 3.62
N LEU A 59 2.42 17.93 2.31
CA LEU A 59 2.71 19.26 1.75
C LEU A 59 1.48 19.88 1.06
N PRO A 60 1.20 21.16 1.27
CA PRO A 60 -0.09 21.79 0.98
C PRO A 60 -0.31 22.42 -0.41
N PRO A 61 -1.56 22.55 -0.92
CA PRO A 61 -2.00 22.82 -2.29
C PRO A 61 -2.12 24.30 -2.83
N ALA A 62 -2.23 24.51 -4.17
CA ALA A 62 -2.18 25.79 -4.95
C ALA A 62 -3.55 26.48 -5.27
N GLN A 63 -3.59 27.65 -5.90
CA GLN A 63 -4.82 28.35 -6.33
C GLN A 63 -5.10 28.15 -7.82
N ALA A 64 -6.37 27.97 -8.21
CA ALA A 64 -6.82 27.69 -9.56
C ALA A 64 -7.51 28.84 -10.28
N THR A 65 -7.41 28.88 -11.59
CA THR A 65 -8.27 29.65 -12.50
C THR A 65 -9.31 28.74 -13.17
N ALA A 66 -10.56 29.20 -13.30
CA ALA A 66 -11.65 28.44 -13.89
C ALA A 66 -11.50 28.32 -15.42
N SER A 67 -11.74 27.15 -15.98
CA SER A 67 -11.65 26.86 -17.42
C SER A 67 -12.97 27.09 -18.16
N PRO A 68 -12.96 27.48 -19.45
CA PRO A 68 -14.17 27.91 -20.20
C PRO A 68 -15.07 26.77 -20.74
N SER A 69 -14.74 25.50 -20.57
CA SER A 69 -15.61 24.43 -21.11
C SER A 69 -15.48 23.12 -20.34
N GLY A 70 -16.53 22.82 -19.54
CA GLY A 70 -16.77 21.48 -19.03
C GLY A 70 -16.39 21.20 -17.57
N GLY A 71 -16.75 22.06 -16.60
CA GLY A 71 -16.84 21.64 -15.18
C GLY A 71 -15.53 21.36 -14.43
N GLY A 72 -14.37 21.26 -15.09
CA GLY A 72 -13.07 20.97 -14.47
C GLY A 72 -12.32 22.23 -14.01
N GLN A 73 -11.40 22.06 -13.05
CA GLN A 73 -10.45 23.11 -12.66
C GLN A 73 -9.13 22.87 -13.40
N VAL A 74 -8.58 23.95 -13.98
CA VAL A 74 -7.28 23.91 -14.67
C VAL A 74 -6.28 24.74 -13.89
N TYR A 75 -5.12 24.18 -13.65
CA TYR A 75 -3.99 24.80 -13.00
C TYR A 75 -2.82 24.86 -13.98
N THR A 76 -2.18 26.00 -14.09
CA THR A 76 -0.99 26.21 -14.90
C THR A 76 0.27 26.32 -14.01
N PRO A 77 1.49 26.19 -14.53
CA PRO A 77 2.71 26.35 -13.74
C PRO A 77 2.78 27.68 -12.96
N GLU A 78 2.16 28.74 -13.48
CA GLU A 78 2.11 30.05 -12.86
C GLU A 78 1.35 30.06 -11.53
N ASP A 79 0.31 29.21 -11.41
CA ASP A 79 -0.47 29.06 -10.17
C ASP A 79 0.37 28.48 -9.04
N PHE A 80 1.43 27.73 -9.39
CA PHE A 80 2.34 27.10 -8.46
C PHE A 80 3.65 27.88 -8.24
N ALA A 81 3.90 28.95 -8.98
CA ALA A 81 5.18 29.66 -8.96
C ALA A 81 5.63 30.08 -7.55
N ARG A 82 4.67 30.47 -6.70
CA ARG A 82 4.94 30.86 -5.31
C ARG A 82 5.52 29.73 -4.44
N PHE A 83 5.32 28.48 -4.84
CA PHE A 83 5.80 27.31 -4.09
C PHE A 83 7.15 26.81 -4.60
N ALA A 84 7.63 27.34 -5.75
CA ALA A 84 8.85 26.92 -6.43
C ALA A 84 8.93 25.40 -6.65
N PRO A 85 7.89 24.76 -7.24
CA PRO A 85 7.86 23.31 -7.43
C PRO A 85 9.01 22.85 -8.31
N ARG A 86 9.55 21.65 -8.03
CA ARG A 86 10.61 21.03 -8.82
C ARG A 86 10.09 19.87 -9.67
N SER A 87 8.89 19.36 -9.33
CA SER A 87 8.26 18.21 -10.00
C SER A 87 6.76 18.38 -10.15
N ALA A 88 6.13 17.50 -10.95
CA ALA A 88 4.68 17.40 -11.04
C ALA A 88 4.07 16.99 -9.68
N LEU A 89 4.74 16.15 -8.91
CA LEU A 89 4.31 15.81 -7.55
C LEU A 89 4.26 17.05 -6.65
N ASP A 90 5.31 17.87 -6.65
CA ASP A 90 5.32 19.12 -5.88
C ASP A 90 4.14 20.03 -6.29
N MET A 91 3.75 20.05 -7.57
CA MET A 91 2.58 20.80 -8.04
C MET A 91 1.27 20.17 -7.57
N LEU A 92 1.09 18.86 -7.74
CA LEU A 92 -0.14 18.16 -7.35
C LEU A 92 -0.41 18.29 -5.84
N ASN A 93 0.62 18.19 -5.03
CA ASN A 93 0.54 18.43 -3.59
C ASN A 93 0.13 19.88 -3.24
N GLN A 94 0.08 20.78 -4.22
CA GLN A 94 -0.35 22.17 -4.06
C GLN A 94 -1.77 22.41 -4.61
N VAL A 95 -2.44 21.41 -5.22
CA VAL A 95 -3.80 21.51 -5.73
C VAL A 95 -4.81 21.54 -4.57
N PRO A 96 -5.65 22.58 -4.42
CA PRO A 96 -6.57 22.69 -3.30
C PRO A 96 -7.61 21.56 -3.25
N GLY A 97 -7.74 20.89 -2.08
CA GLY A 97 -8.73 19.85 -1.84
C GLY A 97 -8.58 18.62 -2.74
N PHE A 98 -7.39 18.41 -3.29
CA PHE A 98 -7.02 17.20 -4.00
C PHE A 98 -6.06 16.37 -3.14
N ASP A 99 -6.33 15.09 -3.09
CA ASP A 99 -5.48 14.09 -2.44
C ASP A 99 -5.11 13.01 -3.46
N ILE A 100 -3.85 12.61 -3.50
CA ILE A 100 -3.40 11.55 -4.40
C ILE A 100 -3.79 10.21 -3.76
N ILE A 101 -4.65 9.46 -4.44
CA ILE A 101 -5.08 8.13 -4.04
C ILE A 101 -4.37 7.13 -4.95
N THR A 102 -3.64 6.21 -4.35
CA THR A 102 -3.03 5.08 -5.04
C THR A 102 -3.85 3.81 -4.81
N SER A 103 -3.90 2.95 -5.81
CA SER A 103 -4.56 1.65 -5.70
C SER A 103 -3.69 0.68 -4.90
N ASP A 104 -4.36 -0.23 -4.19
CA ASP A 104 -3.70 -1.45 -3.74
C ASP A 104 -3.21 -2.22 -4.97
N GLN A 105 -1.94 -2.61 -4.95
CA GLN A 105 -1.29 -3.31 -6.06
C GLN A 105 -1.71 -4.79 -6.10
N GLY A 106 -3.00 -5.05 -6.21
CA GLY A 106 -3.54 -6.39 -6.40
C GLY A 106 -3.00 -7.07 -7.67
N ARG A 107 -3.14 -8.40 -7.77
CA ARG A 107 -2.75 -9.17 -8.96
C ARG A 107 -3.63 -8.78 -10.15
N GLY A 108 -3.04 -8.75 -11.37
CA GLY A 108 -3.68 -8.24 -12.58
C GLY A 108 -3.67 -6.72 -12.66
N LEU A 109 -3.96 -6.14 -13.82
CA LEU A 109 -4.03 -4.68 -13.99
C LEU A 109 -5.35 -4.09 -13.48
N GLY A 110 -6.40 -4.91 -13.35
CA GLY A 110 -7.69 -4.51 -12.81
C GLY A 110 -8.32 -3.29 -13.49
N GLN A 111 -9.32 -2.71 -12.84
CA GLN A 111 -9.84 -1.39 -13.19
C GLN A 111 -8.97 -0.28 -12.55
N ALA A 112 -8.95 0.92 -13.17
CA ALA A 112 -8.23 2.05 -12.62
C ALA A 112 -8.78 2.46 -11.24
N SER A 113 -7.91 2.58 -10.28
CA SER A 113 -8.22 3.09 -8.95
C SER A 113 -7.34 4.28 -8.53
N ASP A 114 -6.17 4.45 -9.18
CA ASP A 114 -5.36 5.65 -9.01
C ASP A 114 -6.10 6.87 -9.57
N ASN A 115 -6.10 7.96 -8.82
CA ASN A 115 -6.80 9.17 -9.20
C ASN A 115 -5.91 10.20 -9.92
N VAL A 116 -4.77 9.79 -10.47
CA VAL A 116 -3.91 10.61 -11.32
C VAL A 116 -3.62 9.89 -12.63
N ILE A 117 -3.76 10.62 -13.72
CA ILE A 117 -3.40 10.18 -15.07
C ILE A 117 -2.44 11.19 -15.70
N ILE A 118 -1.67 10.74 -16.67
CA ILE A 118 -0.66 11.58 -17.36
C ILE A 118 -1.00 11.60 -18.85
N ASN A 119 -1.19 12.80 -19.41
CA ASN A 119 -1.57 13.00 -20.83
C ASN A 119 -2.82 12.20 -21.24
N GLY A 120 -3.78 12.03 -20.33
CA GLY A 120 -5.01 11.29 -20.57
C GLY A 120 -4.87 9.77 -20.47
N GLU A 121 -3.71 9.25 -20.07
CA GLU A 121 -3.44 7.82 -19.94
C GLU A 121 -3.11 7.43 -18.51
N ARG A 122 -3.43 6.17 -18.15
CA ARG A 122 -3.06 5.57 -16.87
C ARG A 122 -1.57 5.22 -16.88
N VAL A 123 -0.94 5.31 -15.73
CA VAL A 123 0.41 4.78 -15.53
C VAL A 123 0.36 3.26 -15.64
N ALA A 124 1.12 2.68 -16.58
CA ALA A 124 1.07 1.25 -16.92
C ALA A 124 2.03 0.38 -16.07
N SER A 125 2.64 0.92 -15.03
CA SER A 125 3.53 0.19 -14.12
C SER A 125 2.79 -0.23 -12.86
N LYS A 126 3.11 -1.40 -12.31
CA LYS A 126 2.58 -1.90 -11.04
C LYS A 126 3.57 -1.80 -9.88
N SER A 127 4.86 -1.91 -10.16
CA SER A 127 5.90 -1.81 -9.13
C SER A 127 6.49 -0.40 -9.03
N GLU A 128 6.07 0.51 -9.89
CA GLU A 128 6.41 1.91 -9.79
C GLU A 128 5.29 2.67 -9.10
N ASN A 129 5.58 3.23 -7.94
CA ASN A 129 4.61 4.04 -7.22
C ASN A 129 4.28 5.30 -8.05
N LEU A 130 3.01 5.67 -8.09
CA LEU A 130 2.55 6.89 -8.74
C LEU A 130 3.32 8.14 -8.27
N PHE A 131 3.68 8.20 -6.99
CA PHE A 131 4.49 9.29 -6.44
C PHE A 131 5.89 9.37 -7.10
N ASP A 132 6.57 8.22 -7.31
CA ASP A 132 7.87 8.17 -7.98
C ASP A 132 7.76 8.65 -9.44
N VAL A 133 6.69 8.27 -10.14
CA VAL A 133 6.43 8.71 -11.52
C VAL A 133 6.25 10.22 -11.59
N LEU A 134 5.38 10.78 -10.74
CA LEU A 134 5.10 12.22 -10.67
C LEU A 134 6.31 13.03 -10.22
N GLN A 135 7.11 12.47 -9.32
CA GLN A 135 8.33 13.09 -8.83
C GLN A 135 9.40 13.24 -9.92
N ARG A 136 9.45 12.32 -10.89
CA ARG A 136 10.39 12.36 -12.03
C ARG A 136 10.00 13.34 -13.13
N ILE A 137 8.76 13.78 -13.20
CA ILE A 137 8.32 14.79 -14.18
C ILE A 137 8.79 16.16 -13.68
N PRO A 138 9.78 16.81 -14.32
CA PRO A 138 10.22 18.13 -13.90
C PRO A 138 9.08 19.16 -14.01
N ALA A 139 9.00 20.09 -13.07
CA ALA A 139 7.94 21.09 -13.03
C ALA A 139 7.86 21.95 -14.31
N ASN A 140 9.01 22.23 -14.95
CA ASN A 140 9.06 23.00 -16.20
C ASN A 140 8.52 22.24 -17.43
N ARG A 141 8.26 20.93 -17.30
CA ARG A 141 7.61 20.11 -18.33
C ARG A 141 6.11 19.97 -18.13
N VAL A 142 5.58 20.31 -16.97
CA VAL A 142 4.14 20.35 -16.77
C VAL A 142 3.57 21.52 -17.55
N GLU A 143 2.63 21.24 -18.44
CA GLU A 143 1.90 22.26 -19.21
C GLU A 143 0.74 22.79 -18.38
N ARG A 144 -0.07 21.87 -17.83
CA ARG A 144 -1.21 22.16 -16.96
C ARG A 144 -1.63 20.90 -16.19
N ILE A 145 -2.39 21.08 -15.15
CA ILE A 145 -3.06 20.05 -14.38
C ILE A 145 -4.56 20.30 -14.42
N GLU A 146 -5.32 19.33 -14.89
CA GLU A 146 -6.78 19.41 -14.93
C GLU A 146 -7.38 18.50 -13.85
N ILE A 147 -8.23 19.06 -12.99
CA ILE A 147 -8.95 18.31 -11.97
C ILE A 147 -10.40 18.16 -12.45
N VAL A 148 -10.78 16.92 -12.73
CA VAL A 148 -12.09 16.56 -13.29
C VAL A 148 -12.69 15.37 -12.56
N ASP A 149 -13.99 15.08 -12.80
CA ASP A 149 -14.54 13.78 -12.39
C ASP A 149 -14.07 12.68 -13.35
N GLY A 150 -13.57 11.57 -12.80
CA GLY A 150 -12.99 10.46 -13.56
C GLY A 150 -13.98 9.82 -14.54
N ALA A 151 -15.28 9.79 -14.22
CA ALA A 151 -16.30 9.26 -15.12
C ALA A 151 -16.45 10.09 -16.40
N THR A 152 -16.01 11.35 -16.41
CA THR A 152 -16.06 12.22 -17.62
C THR A 152 -14.93 11.93 -18.60
N LEU A 153 -13.89 11.23 -18.16
CA LEU A 153 -12.71 10.95 -18.99
C LEU A 153 -12.89 9.71 -19.91
N GLY A 154 -13.97 8.94 -19.72
CA GLY A 154 -14.23 7.74 -20.50
C GLY A 154 -13.27 6.58 -20.21
N ILE A 155 -12.49 6.66 -19.15
CA ILE A 155 -11.58 5.59 -18.70
C ILE A 155 -12.34 4.68 -17.73
N PRO A 156 -12.46 3.35 -18.02
CA PRO A 156 -13.20 2.43 -17.18
C PRO A 156 -12.69 2.38 -15.74
N GLY A 157 -13.62 2.47 -14.78
CA GLY A 157 -13.34 2.38 -13.35
C GLY A 157 -12.96 3.68 -12.68
N LEU A 158 -12.47 4.69 -13.42
CA LEU A 158 -12.20 6.01 -12.86
C LEU A 158 -13.51 6.72 -12.45
N SER A 159 -13.54 7.22 -11.23
CA SER A 159 -14.67 7.96 -10.67
C SER A 159 -14.20 8.91 -9.59
N GLY A 160 -15.01 9.91 -9.25
CA GLY A 160 -14.62 10.92 -8.29
C GLY A 160 -13.53 11.85 -8.84
N GLN A 161 -12.78 12.47 -7.95
CA GLN A 161 -11.78 13.47 -8.30
C GLN A 161 -10.53 12.86 -8.92
N VAL A 162 -10.19 13.23 -10.15
CA VAL A 162 -9.02 12.77 -10.91
C VAL A 162 -8.21 13.96 -11.38
N ALA A 163 -6.89 13.89 -11.20
CA ALA A 163 -5.95 14.83 -11.79
C ALA A 163 -5.40 14.29 -13.11
N ASN A 164 -5.51 15.07 -14.18
CA ASN A 164 -4.84 14.81 -15.44
C ASN A 164 -3.67 15.77 -15.61
N VAL A 165 -2.45 15.24 -15.52
CA VAL A 165 -1.20 16.00 -15.66
C VAL A 165 -0.80 16.01 -17.13
N PHE A 166 -0.88 17.18 -17.77
CA PHE A 166 -0.41 17.34 -19.14
C PHE A 166 1.05 17.78 -19.15
N THR A 167 1.86 17.06 -19.91
CA THR A 167 3.29 17.32 -20.04
C THR A 167 3.63 17.69 -21.46
N ARG A 168 4.65 18.56 -21.62
CA ARG A 168 5.23 18.91 -22.93
C ARG A 168 6.60 18.28 -23.09
N GLY A 169 6.93 17.94 -24.35
CA GLY A 169 8.28 17.56 -24.72
C GLY A 169 9.26 18.71 -24.48
N GLY A 170 10.52 18.41 -24.28
CA GLY A 170 11.54 19.42 -24.06
C GLY A 170 12.96 18.86 -24.20
N GLU A 171 13.95 19.74 -24.17
CA GLU A 171 15.35 19.39 -24.08
C GLU A 171 15.63 18.52 -22.85
N ILE A 172 16.84 17.97 -22.76
CA ILE A 172 17.25 17.18 -21.59
C ILE A 172 17.14 18.04 -20.34
N SER A 173 16.44 17.51 -19.35
CA SER A 173 16.28 18.12 -18.04
C SER A 173 16.41 17.06 -16.96
N GLY A 174 16.84 17.46 -15.78
CA GLY A 174 16.99 16.54 -14.67
C GLY A 174 16.62 17.19 -13.35
N ARG A 175 16.42 16.32 -12.39
CA ARG A 175 16.13 16.66 -11.00
C ARG A 175 17.00 15.80 -10.09
N TYR A 176 17.36 16.33 -8.95
CA TYR A 176 17.96 15.56 -7.88
C TYR A 176 17.42 16.01 -6.52
N GLU A 177 17.42 15.09 -5.61
CA GLU A 177 17.10 15.31 -4.21
C GLU A 177 18.06 14.53 -3.33
N TRP A 178 18.56 15.18 -2.30
CA TRP A 178 19.28 14.56 -1.22
C TRP A 178 18.50 14.71 0.08
N ARG A 179 18.44 13.64 0.88
CA ARG A 179 17.73 13.60 2.17
C ARG A 179 18.64 13.05 3.26
N GLY A 180 18.78 13.83 4.32
CA GLY A 180 19.42 13.41 5.56
C GLY A 180 18.39 13.29 6.68
N VAL A 181 18.42 12.19 7.42
CA VAL A 181 17.55 11.94 8.58
C VAL A 181 18.39 11.73 9.80
N TRP A 182 18.13 12.52 10.83
CA TRP A 182 18.78 12.41 12.13
C TRP A 182 17.75 12.17 13.23
N ARG A 183 18.00 11.13 14.04
CA ARG A 183 17.23 10.78 15.23
C ARG A 183 18.18 10.74 16.42
N PRO A 184 18.00 11.59 17.45
CA PRO A 184 18.94 11.67 18.59
C PRO A 184 19.01 10.40 19.43
N ARG A 185 17.96 9.57 19.42
CA ARG A 185 17.85 8.35 20.23
C ARG A 185 17.32 7.21 19.41
N TYR A 186 17.65 5.99 19.82
CA TYR A 186 17.12 4.70 19.40
C TYR A 186 17.40 4.29 17.95
N ALA A 187 17.56 5.20 17.00
CA ALA A 187 17.78 4.90 15.60
C ALA A 187 19.14 5.37 15.10
N ARG A 188 19.63 4.74 14.04
CA ARG A 188 20.85 5.20 13.33
C ARG A 188 20.50 6.38 12.43
N THR A 189 21.45 7.29 12.26
CA THR A 189 21.34 8.41 11.32
C THR A 189 21.49 7.94 9.88
N SER A 190 20.78 8.57 8.94
CA SER A 190 20.93 8.34 7.51
C SER A 190 21.35 9.63 6.81
N TYR A 191 22.36 9.55 5.93
CA TYR A 191 22.83 10.66 5.10
C TYR A 191 22.91 10.33 3.61
N ALA A 192 22.50 9.13 3.22
CA ALA A 192 22.69 8.62 1.85
C ALA A 192 21.38 8.44 1.08
N ALA A 193 20.22 8.86 1.64
CA ALA A 193 18.97 8.81 0.91
C ALA A 193 18.89 9.90 -0.16
N GLY A 194 18.28 9.61 -1.28
CA GLY A 194 18.07 10.58 -2.34
C GLY A 194 17.68 9.97 -3.67
N GLU A 195 17.53 10.84 -4.64
CA GLU A 195 17.12 10.50 -6.00
C GLU A 195 17.83 11.39 -7.01
N ILE A 196 18.11 10.84 -8.16
CA ILE A 196 18.46 11.59 -9.37
C ILE A 196 17.61 11.06 -10.52
N SER A 197 17.00 11.95 -11.29
CA SER A 197 16.28 11.61 -12.51
C SER A 197 16.68 12.51 -13.65
N VAL A 198 16.69 11.95 -14.86
CA VAL A 198 16.95 12.66 -16.11
C VAL A 198 15.92 12.26 -17.13
N SER A 199 15.39 13.21 -17.86
CA SER A 199 14.40 12.97 -18.91
C SER A 199 14.70 13.83 -20.13
N GLY A 200 14.32 13.34 -21.30
CA GLY A 200 14.49 14.02 -22.56
C GLY A 200 13.42 13.66 -23.55
N SER A 201 13.25 14.47 -24.58
CA SER A 201 12.37 14.12 -25.68
C SER A 201 12.89 14.59 -27.02
N THR A 202 12.49 13.86 -28.05
CA THR A 202 12.57 14.25 -29.45
C THR A 202 11.12 14.32 -29.99
N PRO A 203 10.87 14.75 -31.23
CA PRO A 203 9.49 14.78 -31.75
C PRO A 203 8.73 13.45 -31.77
N ARG A 204 9.42 12.32 -31.58
CA ARG A 204 8.81 10.98 -31.62
C ARG A 204 9.22 10.09 -30.46
N LEU A 205 10.06 10.52 -29.58
CA LEU A 205 10.57 9.70 -28.49
C LEU A 205 10.68 10.54 -27.24
N GLU A 206 10.00 10.12 -26.19
CA GLU A 206 10.18 10.62 -24.84
C GLU A 206 10.80 9.53 -23.97
N TRP A 207 11.72 9.91 -23.09
CA TRP A 207 12.37 8.96 -22.21
C TRP A 207 12.67 9.58 -20.83
N SER A 208 12.70 8.75 -19.82
CA SER A 208 13.16 9.11 -18.48
C SER A 208 13.95 7.97 -17.86
N LEU A 209 14.95 8.31 -17.06
CA LEU A 209 15.74 7.39 -16.23
C LEU A 209 15.81 7.96 -14.82
N ALA A 210 15.72 7.10 -13.82
CA ALA A 210 15.90 7.50 -12.42
C ALA A 210 16.69 6.46 -11.65
N ALA A 211 17.47 6.95 -10.69
CA ALA A 211 18.13 6.16 -9.66
C ALA A 211 17.70 6.72 -8.30
N THR A 212 17.08 5.88 -7.49
CA THR A 212 16.57 6.23 -6.17
C THR A 212 17.23 5.36 -5.13
N HIS A 213 17.63 5.95 -4.01
CA HIS A 213 18.08 5.23 -2.84
C HIS A 213 17.23 5.65 -1.63
N ASN A 214 16.18 4.90 -1.37
CA ASN A 214 15.36 5.09 -0.19
C ASN A 214 16.00 4.40 1.01
N ILE A 215 15.99 5.09 2.16
CA ILE A 215 16.60 4.59 3.40
C ILE A 215 15.61 4.76 4.55
N GLY A 216 15.18 3.63 5.11
CA GLY A 216 14.38 3.60 6.32
C GLY A 216 15.27 3.53 7.58
N ARG A 217 14.98 4.37 8.57
CA ARG A 217 15.62 4.35 9.89
C ARG A 217 14.55 4.49 10.94
N GLY A 218 14.24 3.41 11.64
CA GLY A 218 13.29 3.37 12.74
C GLY A 218 13.97 3.12 14.08
N GLY A 219 13.31 3.49 15.17
CA GLY A 219 13.75 3.14 16.50
C GLY A 219 12.85 3.72 17.57
N ALA A 220 12.62 2.91 18.59
CA ALA A 220 11.89 3.26 19.80
C ALA A 220 12.54 2.56 20.98
N GLY A 221 12.34 3.05 22.18
CA GLY A 221 12.94 2.40 23.35
C GLY A 221 12.60 3.10 24.65
N GLY A 222 13.29 2.68 25.70
CA GLY A 222 13.17 3.24 27.04
C GLY A 222 12.51 2.30 28.03
N ASN A 223 12.43 2.75 29.26
CA ASN A 223 12.02 1.96 30.44
C ASN A 223 10.66 2.36 31.01
N ARG A 224 9.87 3.15 30.29
CA ARG A 224 8.64 3.73 30.83
C ARG A 224 7.44 2.83 30.58
N GLY A 225 7.04 2.07 31.63
CA GLY A 225 5.72 1.46 31.67
C GLY A 225 5.55 0.17 30.86
N THR A 226 6.61 -0.64 30.72
CA THR A 226 6.44 -2.00 30.20
C THR A 226 6.30 -2.96 31.39
N THR A 227 5.11 -3.53 31.53
CA THR A 227 4.76 -4.47 32.62
C THR A 227 4.00 -5.66 32.07
N ILE A 228 4.26 -6.82 32.68
CA ILE A 228 3.46 -8.04 32.48
C ILE A 228 2.72 -8.32 33.79
N LEU A 229 1.42 -8.52 33.69
CA LEU A 229 0.53 -8.89 34.79
C LEU A 229 -0.01 -10.28 34.60
N ASP A 230 -0.19 -11.06 35.68
CA ASP A 230 -0.96 -12.30 35.64
C ASP A 230 -2.47 -12.05 35.50
N GLY A 231 -3.24 -13.12 35.37
CA GLY A 231 -4.72 -13.03 35.28
C GLY A 231 -5.41 -12.45 36.54
N ALA A 232 -4.70 -12.32 37.66
CA ALA A 232 -5.17 -11.70 38.88
C ALA A 232 -4.75 -10.21 39.00
N GLY A 233 -3.95 -9.70 38.06
CA GLY A 233 -3.47 -8.35 38.03
C GLY A 233 -2.17 -8.10 38.82
N ASN A 234 -1.45 -9.17 39.23
CA ASN A 234 -0.15 -9.03 39.89
C ASN A 234 0.94 -8.87 38.85
N VAL A 235 1.93 -8.02 39.11
CA VAL A 235 3.11 -7.87 38.26
C VAL A 235 3.94 -9.17 38.30
N THR A 236 4.22 -9.74 37.14
CA THR A 236 5.04 -10.95 36.99
C THR A 236 6.38 -10.65 36.33
N ALA A 237 6.46 -9.61 35.51
CA ALA A 237 7.71 -9.13 34.92
C ALA A 237 7.66 -7.61 34.66
N VAL A 238 8.83 -7.01 34.66
CA VAL A 238 9.04 -5.63 34.25
C VAL A 238 10.18 -5.59 33.23
N TYR A 239 10.07 -4.76 32.21
CA TYR A 239 11.12 -4.56 31.22
C TYR A 239 11.81 -3.21 31.49
N PRO A 240 12.93 -3.20 32.21
CA PRO A 240 13.63 -1.97 32.60
C PRO A 240 14.30 -1.27 31.41
N ASP A 241 14.62 -2.02 30.35
CA ASP A 241 15.13 -1.45 29.10
C ASP A 241 14.62 -2.25 27.90
N VAL A 242 14.12 -1.51 26.91
CA VAL A 242 13.70 -2.03 25.63
C VAL A 242 14.29 -1.17 24.53
N LEU A 243 14.87 -1.79 23.52
CA LEU A 243 15.46 -1.11 22.38
C LEU A 243 15.06 -1.75 21.06
N VAL A 244 14.19 -1.08 20.35
CA VAL A 244 13.75 -1.47 19.01
C VAL A 244 14.52 -0.66 17.98
N ARG A 245 15.03 -1.30 16.92
CA ARG A 245 15.72 -0.65 15.81
C ARG A 245 15.31 -1.25 14.46
N PHE A 246 15.19 -0.38 13.48
CA PHE A 246 15.00 -0.74 12.09
C PHE A 246 16.01 -0.02 11.20
N VAL A 247 16.60 -0.76 10.27
CA VAL A 247 17.54 -0.26 9.25
C VAL A 247 17.13 -0.86 7.92
N GLY A 248 16.65 -0.03 6.99
CA GLY A 248 16.28 -0.45 5.64
C GLY A 248 17.05 0.34 4.59
N GLU A 249 17.42 -0.30 3.48
CA GLU A 249 18.01 0.31 2.29
C GLU A 249 17.38 -0.30 1.05
N PHE A 250 16.84 0.56 0.17
CA PHE A 250 16.01 0.18 -0.95
C PHE A 250 16.47 0.91 -2.23
N PRO A 251 17.66 0.56 -2.78
CA PRO A 251 18.09 1.12 -4.05
C PRO A 251 17.21 0.62 -5.19
N ARG A 252 16.83 1.55 -6.11
CA ARG A 252 16.01 1.28 -7.29
C ARG A 252 16.56 1.99 -8.51
N LEU A 253 16.48 1.33 -9.64
CA LEU A 253 16.69 1.90 -10.97
C LEU A 253 15.41 1.75 -11.77
N SER A 254 14.98 2.80 -12.47
CA SER A 254 13.81 2.77 -13.32
C SER A 254 14.01 3.56 -14.60
N GLY A 255 13.30 3.15 -15.65
CA GLY A 255 13.35 3.80 -16.95
C GLY A 255 12.02 3.65 -17.68
N ASN A 256 11.62 4.73 -18.38
CA ASN A 256 10.44 4.78 -19.22
C ASN A 256 10.79 5.30 -20.60
N LEU A 257 10.12 4.75 -21.60
CA LEU A 257 10.25 5.14 -22.99
C LEU A 257 8.86 5.23 -23.61
N LYS A 258 8.54 6.34 -24.27
CA LYS A 258 7.33 6.51 -25.07
C LYS A 258 7.72 6.84 -26.49
N TRP A 259 7.15 6.13 -27.45
CA TRP A 259 7.37 6.31 -28.86
C TRP A 259 6.07 6.64 -29.60
N ASP A 260 6.08 7.77 -30.30
CA ASP A 260 5.00 8.19 -31.19
C ASP A 260 5.31 7.72 -32.60
N GLY A 261 4.66 6.62 -32.99
CA GLY A 261 4.84 5.95 -34.27
C GLY A 261 3.99 6.52 -35.40
N PRO A 262 4.06 5.90 -36.59
CA PRO A 262 3.22 6.31 -37.72
C PRO A 262 1.77 5.94 -37.50
N GLY A 263 0.85 6.69 -38.13
CA GLY A 263 -0.59 6.39 -38.10
C GLY A 263 -1.24 6.51 -36.72
N SER A 264 -0.79 7.43 -35.88
CA SER A 264 -1.24 7.62 -34.50
C SER A 264 -1.00 6.43 -33.56
N THR A 265 -0.01 5.58 -33.88
CA THR A 265 0.47 4.52 -32.97
C THR A 265 1.29 5.12 -31.86
N ILE A 266 1.00 4.71 -30.62
CA ILE A 266 1.78 5.07 -29.42
C ILE A 266 2.27 3.77 -28.81
N ALA A 267 3.54 3.71 -28.42
CA ALA A 267 4.10 2.59 -27.68
C ALA A 267 4.83 3.10 -26.44
N ASN A 268 4.53 2.48 -25.30
CA ASN A 268 5.18 2.74 -24.04
C ASN A 268 5.96 1.50 -23.61
N PHE A 269 7.11 1.72 -22.98
CA PHE A 269 7.93 0.70 -22.36
C PHE A 269 8.42 1.20 -21.01
N ASN A 270 8.33 0.38 -20.00
CA ASN A 270 8.86 0.65 -18.67
C ASN A 270 9.64 -0.53 -18.11
N ALA A 271 10.68 -0.23 -17.38
CA ALA A 271 11.47 -1.23 -16.67
C ALA A 271 11.96 -0.67 -15.34
N ASN A 272 11.90 -1.48 -14.30
CA ASN A 272 12.52 -1.14 -13.03
C ASN A 272 13.20 -2.38 -12.40
N TYR A 273 14.19 -2.10 -11.57
CA TYR A 273 14.91 -3.08 -10.77
C TYR A 273 15.18 -2.49 -9.40
N SER A 274 14.90 -3.25 -8.35
CA SER A 274 15.14 -2.83 -6.97
C SER A 274 15.80 -3.92 -6.14
N ARG A 275 16.48 -3.52 -5.08
CA ARG A 275 16.99 -4.42 -4.05
C ARG A 275 16.46 -4.01 -2.68
N THR A 276 16.29 -5.00 -1.82
CA THR A 276 15.87 -4.82 -0.43
C THR A 276 16.95 -5.33 0.50
N TYR A 277 17.35 -4.46 1.42
CA TYR A 277 18.21 -4.77 2.56
C TYR A 277 17.53 -4.22 3.81
N SER A 278 17.04 -5.09 4.65
CA SER A 278 16.31 -4.70 5.86
C SER A 278 16.79 -5.52 7.05
N ASP A 279 17.08 -4.85 8.15
CA ASP A 279 17.44 -5.44 9.43
C ASP A 279 16.57 -4.81 10.52
N PHE A 280 16.03 -5.63 11.39
CA PHE A 280 15.24 -5.22 12.53
C PHE A 280 15.78 -5.91 13.78
N SER A 281 15.89 -5.20 14.90
CA SER A 281 16.23 -5.78 16.20
C SER A 281 15.29 -5.27 17.31
N ASN A 282 15.05 -6.12 18.29
CA ASN A 282 14.31 -5.80 19.51
C ASN A 282 14.98 -6.47 20.71
N ASP A 283 15.76 -5.69 21.45
CA ASP A 283 16.45 -6.09 22.66
C ASP A 283 15.58 -5.75 23.87
N GLU A 284 15.23 -6.73 24.71
CA GLU A 284 14.38 -6.56 25.88
C GLU A 284 15.07 -7.12 27.12
N GLN A 285 15.46 -6.29 28.05
CA GLN A 285 15.79 -6.76 29.38
C GLN A 285 14.50 -7.06 30.13
N ARG A 286 14.40 -8.25 30.70
CA ARG A 286 13.22 -8.74 31.42
C ARG A 286 13.60 -9.12 32.84
N ASP A 287 13.11 -8.35 33.82
CA ASP A 287 13.24 -8.63 35.23
C ASP A 287 11.98 -9.36 35.70
N LEU A 288 12.13 -10.61 36.12
CA LEU A 288 11.02 -11.48 36.52
C LEU A 288 10.82 -11.40 38.05
N VAL A 289 9.57 -11.27 38.50
CA VAL A 289 9.24 -11.32 39.92
C VAL A 289 9.51 -12.71 40.52
N SER A 290 9.34 -13.74 39.71
CA SER A 290 9.72 -15.10 40.03
C SER A 290 10.37 -15.76 38.82
N GLY A 291 11.56 -16.35 39.00
CA GLY A 291 12.35 -16.93 37.91
C GLY A 291 13.68 -16.23 37.75
N VAL A 292 14.36 -16.51 36.66
CA VAL A 292 15.67 -15.94 36.34
C VAL A 292 15.47 -14.79 35.35
N ASP A 293 16.04 -13.63 35.68
CA ASP A 293 16.07 -12.48 34.77
C ASP A 293 16.76 -12.86 33.45
N LEU A 294 16.32 -12.25 32.36
CA LEU A 294 16.85 -12.58 31.03
C LEU A 294 16.93 -11.36 30.12
N LEU A 295 17.85 -11.41 29.17
CA LEU A 295 17.83 -10.57 27.97
C LEU A 295 17.20 -11.39 26.84
N ARG A 296 16.09 -10.88 26.29
CA ARG A 296 15.58 -11.34 25.03
C ARG A 296 16.21 -10.55 23.91
N ASP A 297 16.89 -11.24 23.00
CA ASP A 297 17.50 -10.71 21.80
C ASP A 297 16.72 -11.25 20.58
N PHE A 298 16.05 -10.36 19.87
CA PHE A 298 15.30 -10.69 18.67
C PHE A 298 15.83 -9.91 17.49
N ASP A 299 16.31 -10.62 16.48
CA ASP A 299 16.76 -10.05 15.23
C ASP A 299 16.00 -10.64 14.04
N ASN A 300 15.65 -9.81 13.07
CA ASN A 300 15.29 -10.32 11.75
C ASN A 300 15.99 -9.56 10.63
N ARG A 301 16.15 -10.22 9.50
CA ARG A 301 16.71 -9.61 8.29
C ARG A 301 15.92 -10.07 7.07
N THR A 302 15.79 -9.15 6.12
CA THR A 302 15.27 -9.44 4.78
C THR A 302 16.31 -9.00 3.74
N ARG A 303 16.55 -9.87 2.76
CA ARG A 303 17.40 -9.58 1.58
C ARG A 303 16.65 -10.03 0.34
N GLY A 304 16.63 -9.19 -0.69
CA GLY A 304 15.89 -9.56 -1.88
C GLY A 304 16.15 -8.64 -3.06
N TYR A 305 15.55 -9.00 -4.18
CA TYR A 305 15.49 -8.16 -5.37
C TYR A 305 14.15 -8.34 -6.08
N ALA A 306 13.75 -7.32 -6.80
CA ALA A 306 12.57 -7.36 -7.65
C ALA A 306 12.84 -6.66 -8.97
N TYR A 307 12.20 -7.14 -10.03
CA TYR A 307 12.15 -6.42 -11.30
C TYR A 307 10.74 -6.40 -11.87
N GLU A 308 10.49 -5.41 -12.71
CA GLU A 308 9.32 -5.34 -13.57
C GLU A 308 9.74 -4.85 -14.94
N ILE A 309 9.20 -5.50 -15.97
CA ILE A 309 9.28 -5.06 -17.35
C ILE A 309 7.87 -5.02 -17.89
N GLY A 310 7.45 -3.87 -18.41
CA GLY A 310 6.12 -3.69 -18.94
C GLY A 310 6.14 -2.83 -20.20
N GLY A 311 5.03 -2.88 -20.90
CA GLY A 311 4.83 -2.01 -22.04
C GLY A 311 3.47 -2.16 -22.67
N ASP A 312 3.11 -1.18 -23.48
CA ASP A 312 1.89 -1.20 -24.24
C ASP A 312 2.06 -0.62 -25.64
N VAL A 313 1.16 -1.00 -26.54
CA VAL A 313 1.05 -0.40 -27.86
C VAL A 313 -0.42 -0.11 -28.16
N ASP A 314 -0.73 1.15 -28.48
CA ASP A 314 -2.06 1.65 -28.85
C ASP A 314 -2.06 2.08 -30.32
N PHE A 315 -2.96 1.54 -31.13
CA PHE A 315 -3.05 1.85 -32.56
C PHE A 315 -4.50 1.80 -33.08
N ALA A 316 -4.75 2.49 -34.17
CA ALA A 316 -6.05 2.49 -34.82
C ALA A 316 -6.37 1.11 -35.40
N LEU A 317 -7.57 0.58 -35.11
CA LEU A 317 -8.07 -0.69 -35.64
C LEU A 317 -9.57 -0.55 -36.03
N GLY A 318 -9.85 -0.55 -37.32
CA GLY A 318 -11.23 -0.38 -37.81
C GLY A 318 -11.85 0.94 -37.34
N PRO A 319 -13.05 0.95 -36.74
CA PRO A 319 -13.73 2.15 -36.27
C PRO A 319 -13.20 2.63 -34.88
N GLY A 320 -12.24 1.93 -34.28
CA GLY A 320 -11.77 2.18 -32.94
C GLY A 320 -10.25 2.15 -32.82
N ARG A 321 -9.82 1.95 -31.59
CA ARG A 321 -8.40 1.79 -31.23
C ARG A 321 -8.22 0.53 -30.38
N LEU A 322 -7.15 -0.18 -30.63
CA LEU A 322 -6.73 -1.34 -29.85
C LEU A 322 -5.45 -1.00 -29.09
N LYS A 323 -5.49 -1.18 -27.78
CA LYS A 323 -4.32 -1.14 -26.89
C LYS A 323 -4.00 -2.55 -26.43
N LEU A 324 -2.76 -2.99 -26.63
CA LEU A 324 -2.24 -4.25 -26.11
C LEU A 324 -1.22 -3.94 -25.03
N ILE A 325 -1.33 -4.59 -23.87
CA ILE A 325 -0.49 -4.38 -22.71
C ILE A 325 0.14 -5.70 -22.32
N GLY A 326 1.43 -5.69 -22.02
CA GLY A 326 2.17 -6.82 -21.47
C GLY A 326 2.99 -6.40 -20.25
N LEU A 327 3.05 -7.27 -19.25
CA LEU A 327 3.82 -7.03 -18.03
C LEU A 327 4.41 -8.35 -17.52
N ASP A 328 5.66 -8.31 -17.09
CA ASP A 328 6.37 -9.38 -16.38
C ASP A 328 7.01 -8.80 -15.12
N ARG A 329 6.70 -9.42 -13.99
CA ARG A 329 7.15 -8.98 -12.66
C ARG A 329 7.64 -10.18 -11.87
N TYR A 330 8.76 -10.01 -11.17
CA TYR A 330 9.34 -11.03 -10.33
C TYR A 330 9.91 -10.42 -9.04
N ASN A 331 9.78 -11.15 -7.93
CA ASN A 331 10.38 -10.78 -6.65
C ASN A 331 10.93 -12.02 -5.95
N ASP A 332 12.16 -11.94 -5.51
CA ASP A 332 12.86 -12.91 -4.67
C ASP A 332 13.15 -12.28 -3.32
N SER A 333 12.87 -13.00 -2.23
CA SER A 333 13.04 -12.51 -0.87
C SER A 333 13.51 -13.63 0.05
N ASP A 334 14.63 -13.42 0.72
CA ASP A 334 15.20 -14.25 1.78
C ASP A 334 14.97 -13.55 3.12
N PHE A 335 14.18 -14.16 3.99
CA PHE A 335 13.85 -13.70 5.33
C PHE A 335 14.42 -14.68 6.38
N ARG A 336 14.99 -14.12 7.45
CA ARG A 336 15.40 -14.89 8.61
C ARG A 336 15.09 -14.09 9.87
N ALA A 337 14.54 -14.78 10.88
CA ALA A 337 14.31 -14.25 12.22
C ALA A 337 14.93 -15.19 13.26
N ASP A 338 15.63 -14.61 14.23
CA ASP A 338 16.20 -15.29 15.38
C ASP A 338 15.60 -14.70 16.67
N SER A 339 15.23 -15.54 17.63
CA SER A 339 14.78 -15.12 18.96
C SER A 339 15.53 -15.89 20.01
N LEU A 340 16.32 -15.20 20.83
CA LEU A 340 17.16 -15.78 21.87
C LEU A 340 16.73 -15.28 23.25
N SER A 341 16.77 -16.16 24.26
CA SER A 341 16.63 -15.82 25.67
C SER A 341 17.93 -16.16 26.39
N ILE A 342 18.62 -15.11 26.84
CA ILE A 342 19.93 -15.19 27.52
C ILE A 342 19.71 -14.95 29.00
N TYR A 343 19.91 -15.98 29.84
CA TYR A 343 19.59 -15.95 31.26
C TYR A 343 20.71 -15.32 32.09
N ALA A 344 20.34 -14.51 33.09
CA ALA A 344 21.29 -13.77 33.93
C ALA A 344 22.10 -14.68 34.88
N ASP A 345 21.60 -15.87 35.18
CA ASP A 345 22.28 -16.84 36.07
C ASP A 345 23.30 -17.71 35.34
N GLY A 346 23.48 -17.54 34.03
CA GLY A 346 24.38 -18.34 33.21
C GLY A 346 23.79 -19.67 32.75
N SER A 347 22.51 -19.91 32.95
CA SER A 347 21.80 -21.04 32.34
C SER A 347 21.95 -21.04 30.82
N PRO A 348 21.92 -22.23 30.15
CA PRO A 348 22.04 -22.30 28.70
C PRO A 348 21.04 -21.36 27.99
N THR A 349 21.52 -20.60 27.03
CA THR A 349 20.66 -19.77 26.16
C THR A 349 19.67 -20.66 25.43
N THR A 350 18.40 -20.26 25.41
CA THR A 350 17.35 -20.90 24.61
C THR A 350 16.95 -20.02 23.45
N GLY A 351 16.41 -20.60 22.39
CA GLY A 351 16.00 -19.80 21.25
C GLY A 351 15.46 -20.59 20.09
N SER A 352 14.98 -19.86 19.12
CA SER A 352 14.46 -20.41 17.86
C SER A 352 14.84 -19.53 16.68
N ARG A 353 14.88 -20.15 15.51
CA ARG A 353 15.13 -19.48 14.23
C ARG A 353 14.05 -19.86 13.24
N PHE A 354 13.54 -18.89 12.51
CA PHE A 354 12.69 -19.09 11.35
C PHE A 354 13.39 -18.54 10.13
N ALA A 355 13.49 -19.33 9.07
CA ALA A 355 14.07 -18.93 7.79
C ALA A 355 13.04 -19.20 6.69
N GLN A 356 12.92 -18.26 5.73
CA GLN A 356 11.97 -18.37 4.64
C GLN A 356 12.56 -17.77 3.37
N GLN A 357 12.53 -18.52 2.27
CA GLN A 357 12.76 -18.01 0.93
C GLN A 357 11.42 -17.94 0.20
N SER A 358 11.15 -16.85 -0.45
CA SER A 358 9.90 -16.60 -1.17
C SER A 358 10.19 -16.05 -2.55
N GLU A 359 9.69 -16.74 -3.59
CA GLU A 359 9.75 -16.29 -4.98
C GLU A 359 8.33 -16.04 -5.47
N THR A 360 8.06 -14.84 -5.99
CA THR A 360 6.77 -14.50 -6.57
C THR A 360 6.95 -14.03 -8.01
N SER A 361 6.05 -14.47 -8.89
CA SER A 361 6.01 -13.97 -10.26
C SER A 361 4.58 -13.61 -10.69
N GLU A 362 4.49 -12.67 -11.60
CA GLU A 362 3.24 -12.25 -12.24
C GLU A 362 3.49 -11.91 -13.70
N ILE A 363 2.77 -12.57 -14.62
CA ILE A 363 2.78 -12.27 -16.05
C ILE A 363 1.38 -11.87 -16.46
N ILE A 364 1.22 -10.71 -17.11
CA ILE A 364 -0.08 -10.19 -17.53
C ILE A 364 -0.05 -9.88 -19.01
N GLY A 365 -1.12 -10.30 -19.71
CA GLY A 365 -1.47 -9.83 -21.04
C GLY A 365 -2.86 -9.25 -21.05
N ARG A 366 -3.04 -8.03 -21.58
CA ARG A 366 -4.34 -7.36 -21.66
C ARG A 366 -4.54 -6.72 -23.00
N ALA A 367 -5.78 -6.81 -23.51
CA ALA A 367 -6.25 -6.12 -24.71
C ALA A 367 -7.41 -5.20 -24.35
N GLU A 368 -7.37 -3.96 -24.80
CA GLU A 368 -8.42 -2.95 -24.63
C GLU A 368 -8.84 -2.43 -26.00
N TYR A 369 -10.09 -2.64 -26.38
CA TYR A 369 -10.62 -2.11 -27.63
C TYR A 369 -11.68 -1.05 -27.36
N ARG A 370 -11.43 0.19 -27.83
CA ARG A 370 -12.28 1.37 -27.64
C ARG A 370 -12.90 1.80 -28.96
N TRP A 371 -14.22 2.08 -28.97
CA TRP A 371 -14.93 2.60 -30.14
C TRP A 371 -16.10 3.49 -29.73
N ASN A 372 -16.55 4.34 -30.64
CA ASN A 372 -17.72 5.19 -30.46
C ASN A 372 -18.93 4.61 -31.19
N MET A 373 -20.05 4.44 -30.49
CA MET A 373 -21.29 3.94 -31.06
C MET A 373 -22.49 4.47 -30.24
N TRP A 374 -23.59 4.81 -30.94
CA TRP A 374 -24.84 5.27 -30.33
C TRP A 374 -24.69 6.50 -29.37
N ARG A 375 -23.85 7.47 -29.72
CA ARG A 375 -23.55 8.66 -28.95
C ARG A 375 -22.90 8.35 -27.57
N GLY A 376 -22.20 7.29 -27.46
CA GLY A 376 -21.43 6.93 -26.28
C GLY A 376 -20.14 6.23 -26.64
N ASP A 377 -19.23 6.22 -25.70
CA ASP A 377 -17.94 5.56 -25.80
C ASP A 377 -18.07 4.15 -25.23
N TRP A 378 -17.58 3.18 -25.95
CA TRP A 378 -17.58 1.79 -25.58
C TRP A 378 -16.14 1.28 -25.47
N GLN A 379 -15.88 0.45 -24.47
CA GLN A 379 -14.62 -0.27 -24.33
C GLN A 379 -14.88 -1.70 -23.89
N ILE A 380 -14.19 -2.64 -24.51
CA ILE A 380 -14.10 -4.02 -24.05
C ILE A 380 -12.66 -4.30 -23.64
N ASP A 381 -12.49 -4.88 -22.48
CA ASP A 381 -11.23 -5.31 -21.91
C ASP A 381 -11.22 -6.83 -21.82
N ALA A 382 -10.07 -7.43 -22.15
CA ALA A 382 -9.79 -8.84 -21.93
C ALA A 382 -8.39 -8.97 -21.34
N GLU A 383 -8.27 -9.63 -20.20
CA GLU A 383 -7.03 -9.82 -19.46
C GLU A 383 -6.80 -11.29 -19.15
N ALA A 384 -5.54 -11.73 -19.25
CA ALA A 384 -5.05 -12.97 -18.70
C ALA A 384 -3.86 -12.65 -17.77
N ALA A 385 -3.90 -13.17 -16.54
CA ALA A 385 -2.85 -12.99 -15.55
C ALA A 385 -2.46 -14.33 -14.95
N PHE A 386 -1.17 -14.61 -14.92
CA PHE A 386 -0.56 -15.82 -14.39
C PHE A 386 0.32 -15.43 -13.21
N ASN A 387 -0.04 -15.91 -12.02
CA ASN A 387 0.60 -15.57 -10.78
C ASN A 387 1.17 -16.81 -10.12
N SER A 388 2.34 -16.71 -9.48
CA SER A 388 2.89 -17.78 -8.67
C SER A 388 3.53 -17.25 -7.39
N LEU A 389 3.52 -18.10 -6.37
CA LEU A 389 4.34 -18.02 -5.17
C LEU A 389 4.98 -19.39 -4.98
N ASP A 390 6.30 -19.43 -4.86
CA ASP A 390 7.05 -20.57 -4.33
C ASP A 390 7.69 -20.14 -3.00
N LEU A 391 7.46 -20.96 -1.97
CA LEU A 391 7.87 -20.63 -0.61
C LEU A 391 8.54 -21.86 0.02
N ALA A 392 9.74 -21.67 0.56
CA ALA A 392 10.46 -22.64 1.36
C ALA A 392 10.70 -22.05 2.75
N ALA A 393 10.13 -22.69 3.78
CA ALA A 393 10.26 -22.25 5.18
C ALA A 393 10.88 -23.37 6.04
N GLN A 394 11.74 -22.97 6.96
CA GLN A 394 12.44 -23.84 7.90
C GLN A 394 12.36 -23.25 9.30
N LEU A 395 12.18 -24.12 10.28
CA LEU A 395 12.12 -23.76 11.69
C LEU A 395 13.20 -24.53 12.45
N TYR A 396 13.87 -23.85 13.39
CA TYR A 396 14.98 -24.42 14.16
C TYR A 396 14.83 -24.08 15.65
N LEU A 397 15.30 -24.96 16.50
CA LEU A 397 15.54 -24.72 17.92
C LEU A 397 17.02 -24.64 18.21
N LEU A 398 17.40 -23.81 19.18
CA LEU A 398 18.77 -23.71 19.67
C LEU A 398 19.06 -24.85 20.62
N ASP A 399 20.02 -25.69 20.26
CA ASP A 399 20.52 -26.80 21.09
C ASP A 399 21.46 -26.26 22.19
N PRO A 400 21.63 -27.01 23.31
CA PRO A 400 22.50 -26.59 24.42
C PRO A 400 23.98 -26.40 24.04
N ASP A 401 24.42 -26.95 22.91
CA ASP A 401 25.77 -26.77 22.38
C ASP A 401 25.94 -25.45 21.55
N GLY A 402 24.85 -24.69 21.38
CA GLY A 402 24.82 -23.45 20.63
C GLY A 402 24.55 -23.62 19.12
N SER A 403 24.32 -24.87 18.65
CA SER A 403 23.88 -25.10 17.26
C SER A 403 22.37 -24.99 17.11
N PHE A 404 21.90 -24.73 15.87
CA PHE A 404 20.47 -24.72 15.56
C PHE A 404 20.08 -26.06 14.93
N GLY A 405 19.31 -26.88 15.66
CA GLY A 405 18.70 -28.10 15.16
C GLY A 405 17.40 -27.84 14.42
N GLU A 406 17.27 -28.30 13.17
CA GLU A 406 16.04 -28.13 12.38
C GLU A 406 14.92 -28.98 12.93
N ILE A 407 13.72 -28.40 13.06
CA ILE A 407 12.50 -29.13 13.39
C ILE A 407 11.56 -29.19 12.18
N PRO A 408 10.85 -30.33 11.98
CA PRO A 408 9.99 -30.49 10.80
C PRO A 408 8.89 -29.41 10.72
N PHE A 409 8.87 -28.69 9.61
CA PHE A 409 7.84 -27.66 9.31
C PHE A 409 7.31 -27.78 7.87
N PRO A 410 6.80 -28.97 7.48
CA PRO A 410 6.44 -29.24 6.08
C PRO A 410 5.26 -28.43 5.56
N SER A 411 4.38 -27.95 6.44
CA SER A 411 3.22 -27.11 6.05
C SER A 411 3.60 -25.64 5.76
N GLY A 412 4.82 -25.23 6.09
CA GLY A 412 5.34 -23.90 5.80
C GLY A 412 5.94 -23.76 4.40
N SER A 413 6.10 -24.88 3.65
CA SER A 413 6.70 -24.88 2.31
C SER A 413 5.72 -25.36 1.26
N GLY A 414 5.76 -24.80 0.07
CA GLY A 414 4.91 -25.18 -1.06
C GLY A 414 4.78 -24.06 -2.08
N GLY A 415 4.09 -24.36 -3.18
CA GLY A 415 3.78 -23.42 -4.25
C GLY A 415 2.28 -23.12 -4.32
N VAL A 416 1.95 -21.91 -4.71
CA VAL A 416 0.58 -21.48 -5.03
C VAL A 416 0.61 -20.80 -6.39
N THR A 417 -0.26 -21.24 -7.30
CA THR A 417 -0.42 -20.62 -8.63
C THR A 417 -1.85 -20.17 -8.85
N GLU A 418 -2.04 -19.11 -9.61
CA GLU A 418 -3.34 -18.63 -10.03
C GLU A 418 -3.32 -18.28 -11.52
N ASP A 419 -4.19 -18.93 -12.29
CA ASP A 419 -4.52 -18.55 -13.67
C ASP A 419 -5.82 -17.76 -13.62
N ARG A 420 -5.79 -16.48 -14.02
CA ARG A 420 -6.95 -15.58 -13.97
C ARG A 420 -7.24 -14.99 -15.33
N TYR A 421 -8.51 -14.98 -15.67
CA TYR A 421 -9.05 -14.41 -16.89
C TYR A 421 -10.19 -13.47 -16.55
N GLU A 422 -10.17 -12.26 -17.10
CA GLU A 422 -11.18 -11.23 -16.85
C GLU A 422 -11.62 -10.60 -18.16
N SER A 423 -12.91 -10.30 -18.29
CA SER A 423 -13.41 -9.46 -19.38
C SER A 423 -14.49 -8.52 -18.87
N ILE A 424 -14.40 -7.23 -19.26
CA ILE A 424 -15.33 -6.19 -18.86
C ILE A 424 -15.73 -5.39 -20.09
N LEU A 425 -17.05 -5.19 -20.28
CA LEU A 425 -17.61 -4.24 -21.25
C LEU A 425 -18.05 -2.99 -20.52
N THR A 426 -17.52 -1.84 -20.91
CA THR A 426 -17.84 -0.53 -20.34
C THR A 426 -18.49 0.37 -21.38
N HIS A 427 -19.49 1.12 -20.94
CA HIS A 427 -20.17 2.16 -21.72
C HIS A 427 -20.12 3.48 -20.95
N ASN A 428 -19.70 4.55 -21.63
CA ASN A 428 -19.71 5.91 -21.12
C ASN A 428 -20.58 6.82 -21.99
N ARG A 429 -21.43 7.64 -21.37
CA ARG A 429 -22.34 8.52 -22.07
C ARG A 429 -22.69 9.77 -21.29
N THR A 430 -22.58 10.93 -21.94
CA THR A 430 -23.17 12.18 -21.44
C THR A 430 -24.68 12.17 -21.68
N LEU A 431 -25.45 12.21 -20.57
CA LEU A 431 -26.94 12.17 -20.59
C LEU A 431 -27.57 13.56 -20.71
N GLY A 432 -26.87 14.61 -20.31
CA GLY A 432 -27.36 15.98 -20.34
C GLY A 432 -26.31 16.99 -19.93
N LYS A 433 -26.71 18.23 -19.64
CA LYS A 433 -25.79 19.30 -19.20
C LYS A 433 -25.13 18.90 -17.87
N GLY A 434 -23.83 18.62 -17.91
CA GLY A 434 -23.05 18.27 -16.73
C GLY A 434 -23.38 16.91 -16.11
N LEU A 435 -24.16 16.02 -16.78
CA LEU A 435 -24.53 14.70 -16.29
C LEU A 435 -23.93 13.62 -17.19
N THR A 436 -23.08 12.77 -16.64
CA THR A 436 -22.41 11.65 -17.32
C THR A 436 -22.68 10.35 -16.58
N LEU A 437 -22.99 9.30 -17.34
CA LEU A 437 -23.11 7.92 -16.85
C LEU A 437 -21.97 7.09 -17.40
N GLN A 438 -21.28 6.38 -16.54
CA GLN A 438 -20.36 5.30 -16.88
C GLN A 438 -20.90 4.00 -16.26
N ALA A 439 -21.04 2.94 -17.06
CA ALA A 439 -21.50 1.64 -16.59
C ALA A 439 -20.64 0.53 -17.20
N GLY A 440 -20.20 -0.40 -16.38
CA GLY A 440 -19.40 -1.55 -16.78
C GLY A 440 -19.94 -2.84 -16.17
N ALA A 441 -19.92 -3.91 -16.94
CA ALA A 441 -20.27 -5.25 -16.49
C ALA A 441 -19.27 -6.27 -17.04
N GLY A 442 -18.87 -7.22 -16.24
CA GLY A 442 -17.89 -8.20 -16.62
C GLY A 442 -17.91 -9.44 -15.73
N ILE A 443 -16.99 -10.32 -16.03
CA ILE A 443 -16.83 -11.58 -15.34
C ILE A 443 -15.35 -11.91 -15.18
N GLU A 444 -15.02 -12.49 -14.05
CA GLU A 444 -13.71 -13.06 -13.76
C GLU A 444 -13.82 -14.58 -13.57
N TYR A 445 -12.89 -15.29 -14.17
CA TYR A 445 -12.65 -16.70 -13.91
C TYR A 445 -11.22 -16.87 -13.41
N SER A 446 -11.06 -17.54 -12.27
CA SER A 446 -9.73 -17.89 -11.76
C SER A 446 -9.65 -19.36 -11.37
N THR A 447 -8.49 -19.96 -11.60
CA THR A 447 -8.12 -21.28 -11.09
C THR A 447 -6.89 -21.10 -10.20
N LEU A 448 -7.04 -21.51 -8.95
CA LEU A 448 -6.02 -21.43 -7.93
C LEU A 448 -5.59 -22.86 -7.55
N SER A 449 -4.29 -23.14 -7.63
CA SER A 449 -3.72 -24.45 -7.34
C SER A 449 -2.61 -24.32 -6.30
N GLN A 450 -2.70 -25.12 -5.26
CA GLN A 450 -1.65 -25.27 -4.25
C GLN A 450 -0.90 -26.58 -4.46
N SER A 451 0.43 -26.54 -4.41
CA SER A 451 1.31 -27.73 -4.38
C SER A 451 1.80 -28.00 -2.96
N GLY A 452 2.36 -29.20 -2.74
CA GLY A 452 2.83 -29.64 -1.43
C GLY A 452 1.84 -30.55 -0.70
N ASN A 453 2.01 -30.72 0.61
CA ASN A 453 1.14 -31.55 1.43
C ASN A 453 -0.27 -30.95 1.49
N ASN A 454 -1.27 -31.77 1.10
CA ASN A 454 -2.69 -31.38 1.01
C ASN A 454 -2.98 -30.31 -0.08
N GLY A 455 -2.24 -30.31 -1.18
CA GLY A 455 -2.49 -29.43 -2.32
C GLY A 455 -3.91 -29.55 -2.85
N LEU A 456 -4.56 -28.41 -3.15
CA LEU A 456 -5.94 -28.34 -3.64
C LEU A 456 -6.01 -27.40 -4.84
N THR A 457 -6.74 -27.80 -5.87
CA THR A 457 -7.07 -26.93 -7.02
C THR A 457 -8.53 -26.53 -6.96
N ARG A 458 -8.80 -25.24 -7.08
CA ARG A 458 -10.16 -24.66 -7.04
C ARG A 458 -10.34 -23.63 -8.13
N SER A 459 -11.54 -23.54 -8.67
CA SER A 459 -11.90 -22.56 -9.69
C SER A 459 -13.10 -21.73 -9.25
N PHE A 460 -13.09 -20.45 -9.62
CA PHE A 460 -14.08 -19.47 -9.23
C PHE A 460 -14.60 -18.70 -10.45
N TRP A 461 -15.93 -18.52 -10.51
CA TRP A 461 -16.59 -17.61 -11.43
C TRP A 461 -17.18 -16.46 -10.64
N ARG A 462 -16.80 -15.22 -10.96
CA ARG A 462 -17.19 -14.04 -10.18
C ARG A 462 -17.68 -12.92 -11.12
N PRO A 463 -18.96 -12.53 -11.04
CA PRO A 463 -19.44 -11.34 -11.74
C PRO A 463 -18.88 -10.07 -11.10
N LYS A 464 -18.50 -9.11 -11.93
CA LYS A 464 -17.96 -7.80 -11.56
C LYS A 464 -18.69 -6.70 -12.33
N GLY A 465 -18.61 -5.48 -11.83
CA GLY A 465 -19.12 -4.34 -12.57
C GLY A 465 -19.29 -3.12 -11.71
N SER A 466 -19.56 -1.99 -12.36
CA SER A 466 -19.83 -0.73 -11.68
C SER A 466 -20.76 0.15 -12.50
N ALA A 467 -21.45 1.05 -11.82
CA ALA A 467 -22.20 2.14 -12.42
C ALA A 467 -21.88 3.42 -11.66
N THR A 468 -21.43 4.44 -12.39
CA THR A 468 -21.09 5.76 -11.84
C THR A 468 -21.92 6.82 -12.53
N LEU A 469 -22.56 7.68 -11.75
CA LEU A 469 -23.28 8.87 -12.20
C LEU A 469 -22.55 10.11 -11.70
N ALA A 470 -21.91 10.83 -12.60
CA ALA A 470 -21.22 12.08 -12.30
C ALA A 470 -22.08 13.28 -12.75
N TRP A 471 -22.24 14.25 -11.88
CA TRP A 471 -23.09 15.41 -12.14
C TRP A 471 -22.46 16.72 -11.62
N THR A 472 -22.34 17.69 -12.51
CA THR A 472 -21.93 19.08 -12.20
C THR A 472 -23.16 20.00 -12.32
N PRO A 473 -23.99 20.12 -11.24
CA PRO A 473 -25.24 20.90 -11.28
C PRO A 473 -25.00 22.39 -11.50
N THR A 474 -23.93 22.92 -10.95
CA THR A 474 -23.49 24.31 -11.08
C THR A 474 -21.98 24.38 -11.09
N GLU A 475 -21.41 25.43 -11.63
CA GLU A 475 -19.98 25.67 -11.59
C GLU A 475 -19.42 25.58 -10.14
N GLY A 476 -18.39 24.79 -9.98
CA GLY A 476 -17.70 24.55 -8.70
C GLY A 476 -18.42 23.62 -7.72
N VAL A 477 -19.43 22.86 -8.18
CA VAL A 477 -20.03 21.76 -7.43
C VAL A 477 -20.03 20.51 -8.30
N ASP A 478 -19.31 19.48 -7.87
CA ASP A 478 -19.27 18.18 -8.53
C ASP A 478 -19.81 17.12 -7.57
N LEU A 479 -20.67 16.26 -8.08
CA LEU A 479 -21.30 15.14 -7.36
C LEU A 479 -21.01 13.87 -8.13
N SER A 480 -20.64 12.81 -7.44
CA SER A 480 -20.46 11.49 -8.04
C SER A 480 -21.09 10.42 -7.18
N LEU A 481 -21.86 9.52 -7.79
CA LEU A 481 -22.44 8.36 -7.12
C LEU A 481 -21.99 7.11 -7.86
N LYS A 482 -21.29 6.22 -7.17
CA LYS A 482 -20.80 4.94 -7.72
C LYS A 482 -21.35 3.78 -6.92
N LEU A 483 -21.86 2.78 -7.63
CA LEU A 483 -22.17 1.45 -7.11
C LEU A 483 -21.30 0.44 -7.85
N ALA A 484 -20.60 -0.42 -7.11
CA ALA A 484 -19.72 -1.43 -7.69
C ALA A 484 -19.90 -2.80 -7.04
N ARG A 485 -19.71 -3.86 -7.82
CA ARG A 485 -19.48 -5.22 -7.37
C ARG A 485 -18.01 -5.54 -7.56
N VAL A 486 -17.28 -5.73 -6.46
CA VAL A 486 -15.83 -5.94 -6.43
C VAL A 486 -15.51 -7.34 -5.94
N VAL A 487 -14.45 -7.94 -6.51
CA VAL A 487 -13.92 -9.24 -6.10
C VAL A 487 -12.55 -8.99 -5.46
N GLY A 488 -12.39 -9.40 -4.20
CA GLY A 488 -11.13 -9.37 -3.49
C GLY A 488 -10.18 -10.46 -3.97
N GLN A 489 -8.90 -10.28 -3.70
CA GLN A 489 -7.87 -11.26 -4.01
C GLN A 489 -7.41 -11.99 -2.75
N LEU A 490 -7.08 -13.27 -2.89
CA LEU A 490 -6.54 -14.07 -1.81
C LEU A 490 -5.03 -13.82 -1.67
N SER A 491 -4.55 -13.72 -0.44
CA SER A 491 -3.10 -13.76 -0.20
C SER A 491 -2.59 -15.17 -0.38
N PHE A 492 -1.60 -15.40 -1.24
CA PHE A 492 -1.02 -16.73 -1.41
C PHE A 492 -0.34 -17.23 -0.14
N ALA A 493 0.19 -16.34 0.69
CA ALA A 493 0.78 -16.70 1.97
C ALA A 493 -0.22 -17.34 2.95
N ASP A 494 -1.51 -17.02 2.85
CA ASP A 494 -2.55 -17.57 3.74
C ASP A 494 -2.84 -19.06 3.49
N PHE A 495 -2.35 -19.61 2.36
CA PHE A 495 -2.45 -21.03 2.04
C PHE A 495 -1.38 -21.88 2.72
N LEU A 496 -0.31 -21.26 3.22
CA LEU A 496 0.83 -21.92 3.84
C LEU A 496 0.92 -21.56 5.32
N ALA A 497 1.44 -22.48 6.12
CA ALA A 497 1.65 -22.20 7.53
C ALA A 497 2.76 -21.19 7.75
N SER A 498 2.62 -20.35 8.77
CA SER A 498 3.60 -19.34 9.12
C SER A 498 3.83 -19.28 10.62
N VAL A 499 5.04 -18.88 11.03
CA VAL A 499 5.44 -18.69 12.42
C VAL A 499 5.94 -17.26 12.62
N ASN A 500 5.41 -16.59 13.62
CA ASN A 500 5.88 -15.27 14.05
C ASN A 500 6.66 -15.42 15.37
N LEU A 501 7.99 -15.52 15.29
CA LEU A 501 8.85 -15.65 16.46
C LEU A 501 8.84 -14.40 17.34
N ALA A 502 8.59 -13.23 16.77
CA ALA A 502 8.47 -12.00 17.54
C ALA A 502 7.26 -12.05 18.46
N GLY A 503 6.13 -12.50 17.95
CA GLY A 503 4.85 -12.57 18.63
C GLY A 503 4.59 -13.85 19.40
N GLY A 504 5.36 -14.90 19.14
CA GLY A 504 5.08 -16.21 19.65
C GLY A 504 3.76 -16.80 19.14
N SER A 505 3.35 -16.45 17.91
CA SER A 505 2.12 -16.94 17.30
C SER A 505 2.40 -17.69 16.01
N ALA A 506 1.51 -18.63 15.68
CA ALA A 506 1.55 -19.37 14.44
C ALA A 506 0.18 -19.39 13.77
N ASN A 507 0.16 -19.42 12.45
CA ASN A 507 -1.03 -19.64 11.66
C ASN A 507 -0.85 -20.92 10.86
N ALA A 508 -1.85 -21.76 10.87
CA ALA A 508 -1.92 -22.87 9.91
C ALA A 508 -2.29 -22.32 8.52
N GLY A 509 -1.82 -22.96 7.47
CA GLY A 509 -2.28 -22.70 6.12
C GLY A 509 -3.74 -23.10 5.94
N ASN A 510 -4.47 -22.39 5.08
CA ASN A 510 -5.87 -22.72 4.76
C ASN A 510 -6.09 -22.74 3.25
N ASN A 511 -6.23 -23.95 2.71
CA ASN A 511 -6.50 -24.17 1.29
C ASN A 511 -7.99 -24.07 0.91
N GLU A 512 -8.89 -23.83 1.88
CA GLU A 512 -10.31 -23.67 1.67
C GLU A 512 -10.75 -22.21 1.49
N LEU A 513 -9.81 -21.26 1.53
CA LEU A 513 -10.08 -19.83 1.33
C LEU A 513 -10.77 -19.56 -0.01
N VAL A 514 -11.78 -18.71 0.02
CA VAL A 514 -12.46 -18.19 -1.18
C VAL A 514 -12.27 -16.68 -1.30
N PRO A 515 -12.17 -16.12 -2.52
CA PRO A 515 -12.09 -14.67 -2.70
C PRO A 515 -13.32 -13.97 -2.10
N SER A 516 -13.09 -12.96 -1.28
CA SER A 516 -14.16 -12.11 -0.78
C SER A 516 -14.84 -11.33 -1.91
N GLN A 517 -16.09 -10.96 -1.73
CA GLN A 517 -16.82 -10.11 -2.66
C GLN A 517 -17.54 -9.00 -1.91
N SER A 518 -17.59 -7.82 -2.51
CA SER A 518 -18.31 -6.70 -1.90
C SER A 518 -19.24 -5.99 -2.86
N TRP A 519 -20.35 -5.48 -2.33
CA TRP A 519 -21.07 -4.36 -2.89
C TRP A 519 -20.54 -3.08 -2.27
N GLU A 520 -20.17 -2.12 -3.09
CA GLU A 520 -19.57 -0.86 -2.69
C GLU A 520 -20.37 0.31 -3.21
N LEU A 521 -20.78 1.19 -2.32
CA LEU A 521 -21.45 2.44 -2.63
C LEU A 521 -20.55 3.60 -2.23
N ASP A 522 -20.28 4.51 -3.15
CA ASP A 522 -19.53 5.75 -2.91
C ASP A 522 -20.38 6.95 -3.34
N PHE A 523 -20.43 7.97 -2.50
CA PHE A 523 -21.04 9.26 -2.83
C PHE A 523 -20.05 10.38 -2.53
N ASP A 524 -19.52 10.99 -3.57
CA ASP A 524 -18.56 12.08 -3.51
C ASP A 524 -19.24 13.42 -3.74
N VAL A 525 -18.92 14.38 -2.90
CA VAL A 525 -19.35 15.79 -3.03
C VAL A 525 -18.11 16.67 -3.01
N ARG A 526 -17.91 17.46 -4.06
CA ARG A 526 -16.83 18.44 -4.13
C ARG A 526 -17.39 19.83 -4.27
N LYS A 527 -16.80 20.79 -3.55
CA LYS A 527 -17.13 22.19 -3.60
C LYS A 527 -15.87 23.04 -3.80
N ASN A 528 -15.82 23.77 -4.91
CA ASN A 528 -14.86 24.86 -5.06
C ASN A 528 -15.36 26.07 -4.27
N LEU A 529 -14.56 26.50 -3.31
CA LEU A 529 -14.84 27.67 -2.44
C LEU A 529 -14.24 28.96 -3.01
N ARG A 530 -13.80 28.93 -4.28
CA ARG A 530 -13.16 30.07 -4.98
C ARG A 530 -11.89 30.53 -4.24
N ALA A 531 -11.81 31.82 -3.91
CA ALA A 531 -10.65 32.38 -3.19
C ALA A 531 -10.37 31.72 -1.84
N TRP A 532 -11.35 31.05 -1.25
CA TRP A 532 -11.20 30.31 0.02
C TRP A 532 -10.62 28.91 -0.14
N GLY A 533 -10.46 28.40 -1.38
CA GLY A 533 -9.91 27.07 -1.62
C GLY A 533 -10.95 26.06 -2.10
N SER A 534 -10.90 24.84 -1.61
CA SER A 534 -11.87 23.79 -1.95
C SER A 534 -12.03 22.76 -0.82
N ALA A 535 -13.13 22.01 -0.87
CA ALA A 535 -13.41 20.92 0.04
C ALA A 535 -14.08 19.76 -0.72
N SER A 536 -13.77 18.54 -0.33
CA SER A 536 -14.42 17.31 -0.78
C SER A 536 -14.85 16.47 0.40
N VAL A 537 -15.98 15.78 0.26
CA VAL A 537 -16.48 14.81 1.23
C VAL A 537 -16.93 13.58 0.47
N ARG A 538 -16.46 12.43 0.89
CA ARG A 538 -16.87 11.11 0.37
C ARG A 538 -17.57 10.34 1.47
N PHE A 539 -18.78 9.86 1.20
CA PHE A 539 -19.49 8.89 2.02
C PHE A 539 -19.42 7.54 1.33
N TYR A 540 -19.15 6.48 2.05
CA TYR A 540 -19.07 5.16 1.47
C TYR A 540 -19.60 4.06 2.39
N ALA A 541 -20.07 2.99 1.73
CA ALA A 541 -20.54 1.79 2.40
C ALA A 541 -20.00 0.55 1.66
N ARG A 542 -19.63 -0.48 2.41
CA ARG A 542 -19.12 -1.75 1.91
C ARG A 542 -19.90 -2.87 2.58
N TRP A 543 -20.54 -3.72 1.80
CA TRP A 543 -21.17 -4.95 2.25
C TRP A 543 -20.36 -6.12 1.69
N ILE A 544 -19.62 -6.79 2.57
CA ILE A 544 -18.59 -7.76 2.20
C ILE A 544 -19.12 -9.16 2.51
N GLU A 545 -19.09 -10.03 1.52
CA GLU A 545 -19.34 -11.46 1.62
C GLU A 545 -18.01 -12.19 1.69
N ASP A 546 -17.96 -13.31 2.42
CA ASP A 546 -16.74 -14.12 2.57
C ASP A 546 -15.54 -13.30 3.11
N TYR A 547 -15.78 -12.41 4.07
CA TYR A 547 -14.72 -11.60 4.68
C TYR A 547 -13.63 -12.49 5.30
N ILE A 548 -12.36 -12.15 5.15
CA ILE A 548 -11.23 -12.95 5.64
C ILE A 548 -10.80 -12.44 7.02
N ASP A 549 -10.84 -13.33 8.01
CA ASP A 549 -10.38 -13.05 9.38
C ASP A 549 -9.75 -14.31 10.00
N ILE A 550 -9.31 -14.25 11.24
CA ILE A 550 -8.79 -15.41 11.98
C ILE A 550 -9.98 -16.29 12.44
N ILE A 551 -9.94 -17.57 12.06
CA ILE A 551 -10.95 -18.56 12.40
C ILE A 551 -10.34 -19.76 13.14
N PRO A 552 -11.12 -20.47 13.98
CA PRO A 552 -10.70 -21.76 14.51
C PRO A 552 -10.70 -22.83 13.40
N ILE A 553 -9.70 -23.70 13.41
CA ILE A 553 -9.60 -24.82 12.47
C ILE A 553 -9.85 -26.16 13.15
N ALA A 554 -10.24 -27.16 12.36
CA ALA A 554 -10.42 -28.54 12.85
C ALA A 554 -9.08 -29.10 13.38
N GLY A 555 -9.12 -29.74 14.53
CA GLY A 555 -7.92 -30.25 15.20
C GLY A 555 -7.23 -29.28 16.16
N GLY A 556 -7.75 -28.06 16.30
CA GLY A 556 -7.21 -27.00 17.16
C GLY A 556 -6.23 -26.08 16.41
N GLY A 557 -6.04 -24.89 16.96
CA GLY A 557 -5.25 -23.82 16.33
C GLY A 557 -6.11 -22.84 15.53
N GLU A 558 -5.46 -21.94 14.82
CA GLU A 558 -6.09 -20.87 14.07
C GLU A 558 -5.46 -20.71 12.68
N SER A 559 -6.26 -20.16 11.78
CA SER A 559 -5.84 -19.80 10.43
C SER A 559 -6.63 -18.60 9.94
N ARG A 560 -6.15 -17.96 8.88
CA ARG A 560 -7.01 -17.10 8.08
C ARG A 560 -8.11 -17.92 7.41
N GLY A 561 -9.35 -17.40 7.47
CA GLY A 561 -10.49 -18.08 6.87
C GLY A 561 -11.65 -17.15 6.60
N ASN A 562 -12.66 -17.62 5.86
CA ASN A 562 -13.79 -16.80 5.50
C ASN A 562 -14.84 -16.75 6.59
N VAL A 563 -15.24 -15.54 6.97
CA VAL A 563 -16.43 -15.22 7.79
C VAL A 563 -17.53 -14.82 6.83
N SER A 564 -18.77 -15.22 7.14
CA SER A 564 -19.90 -15.09 6.21
C SER A 564 -20.13 -13.67 5.69
N SER A 565 -19.93 -12.64 6.53
CA SER A 565 -20.12 -11.25 6.12
C SER A 565 -19.41 -10.26 7.04
N GLY A 566 -19.02 -9.11 6.45
CA GLY A 566 -18.58 -7.92 7.12
C GLY A 566 -19.26 -6.67 6.53
N THR A 567 -19.36 -5.62 7.33
CA THR A 567 -19.86 -4.31 6.87
C THR A 567 -18.90 -3.22 7.28
N LEU A 568 -18.75 -2.21 6.43
CA LEU A 568 -17.95 -1.02 6.72
C LEU A 568 -18.68 0.20 6.18
N TYR A 569 -18.79 1.24 7.01
CA TYR A 569 -19.33 2.55 6.64
C TYR A 569 -18.29 3.60 6.94
N GLY A 570 -18.14 4.58 6.08
CA GLY A 570 -17.14 5.60 6.30
C GLY A 570 -17.50 6.96 5.71
N VAL A 571 -16.83 7.97 6.24
CA VAL A 571 -16.79 9.31 5.70
C VAL A 571 -15.33 9.77 5.63
N SER A 572 -14.92 10.26 4.47
CA SER A 572 -13.60 10.87 4.27
C SER A 572 -13.78 12.30 3.79
N THR A 573 -12.98 13.22 4.29
CA THR A 573 -13.01 14.63 3.91
C THR A 573 -11.60 15.13 3.64
N THR A 574 -11.46 15.96 2.60
CA THR A 574 -10.23 16.70 2.29
C THR A 574 -10.60 18.15 2.06
N ALA A 575 -9.94 19.08 2.72
CA ALA A 575 -10.20 20.50 2.59
C ALA A 575 -8.92 21.32 2.58
N THR A 576 -8.92 22.35 1.76
CA THR A 576 -7.91 23.41 1.76
C THR A 576 -8.61 24.74 1.93
N ILE A 577 -8.18 25.52 2.93
CA ILE A 577 -8.71 26.83 3.23
C ILE A 577 -7.59 27.86 3.14
N ASN A 578 -7.71 28.80 2.19
CA ASN A 578 -6.80 29.94 2.05
C ASN A 578 -7.28 31.10 2.93
N PHE A 579 -6.36 31.76 3.61
CA PHE A 579 -6.65 32.91 4.46
C PHE A 579 -6.41 34.27 3.76
N ASP A 580 -6.03 34.27 2.48
CA ASP A 580 -5.90 35.51 1.69
C ASP A 580 -7.16 36.42 1.73
N PRO A 581 -8.40 35.87 1.70
CA PRO A 581 -9.61 36.71 1.77
C PRO A 581 -9.80 37.49 3.08
N VAL A 582 -9.17 37.02 4.17
CA VAL A 582 -9.19 37.72 5.47
C VAL A 582 -7.93 38.54 5.73
N GLY A 583 -7.07 38.71 4.70
CA GLY A 583 -5.89 39.58 4.76
C GLY A 583 -4.62 38.86 5.28
N TRP A 584 -4.68 37.57 5.65
CA TRP A 584 -3.49 36.79 6.01
C TRP A 584 -2.92 36.11 4.75
N GLN A 585 -2.27 36.95 3.92
CA GLN A 585 -1.75 36.52 2.62
C GLN A 585 -0.69 35.43 2.76
N GLY A 586 -0.83 34.36 1.97
CA GLY A 586 0.09 33.23 1.94
C GLY A 586 -0.14 32.20 3.04
N ALA A 587 -1.10 32.41 3.93
CA ALA A 587 -1.47 31.41 4.94
C ALA A 587 -2.57 30.48 4.42
N ARG A 588 -2.42 29.18 4.73
CA ARG A 588 -3.33 28.14 4.28
C ARG A 588 -3.41 27.00 5.27
N LEU A 589 -4.63 26.52 5.49
CA LEU A 589 -4.94 25.35 6.30
C LEU A 589 -5.34 24.20 5.39
N ASN A 590 -4.74 23.04 5.60
CA ASN A 590 -5.17 21.77 5.01
C ASN A 590 -5.71 20.87 6.11
N ALA A 591 -6.72 20.12 5.76
CA ALA A 591 -7.34 19.13 6.62
C ALA A 591 -7.71 17.92 5.78
N ASN A 592 -7.32 16.73 6.24
CA ASN A 592 -7.91 15.48 5.82
C ASN A 592 -8.37 14.70 7.05
N ALA A 593 -9.45 13.96 6.92
CA ALA A 593 -9.95 13.12 7.98
C ALA A 593 -10.78 11.98 7.40
N THR A 594 -10.63 10.80 7.97
CA THR A 594 -11.42 9.61 7.67
C THR A 594 -11.95 9.03 8.97
N PHE A 595 -13.26 8.72 8.98
CA PHE A 595 -13.94 8.04 10.07
C PHE A 595 -14.64 6.84 9.49
N GLU A 596 -14.42 5.67 10.07
CA GLU A 596 -14.97 4.39 9.63
C GLU A 596 -15.61 3.66 10.82
N ASP A 597 -16.69 2.94 10.55
CA ASP A 597 -17.30 1.99 11.46
C ASP A 597 -17.41 0.65 10.75
N SER A 598 -16.87 -0.39 11.34
CA SER A 598 -16.84 -1.72 10.78
C SER A 598 -17.49 -2.73 11.71
N SER A 599 -18.08 -3.78 11.14
CA SER A 599 -18.73 -4.81 11.93
C SER A 599 -18.67 -6.17 11.24
N LEU A 600 -18.27 -7.18 12.00
CA LEU A 600 -18.40 -8.58 11.63
C LEU A 600 -18.91 -9.40 12.83
N ARG A 601 -19.31 -10.65 12.58
CA ARG A 601 -19.61 -11.61 13.64
C ARG A 601 -18.35 -12.41 13.95
N ASP A 602 -17.84 -12.28 15.18
CA ASP A 602 -16.65 -12.99 15.64
C ASP A 602 -16.79 -14.51 15.47
N PRO A 603 -15.87 -15.18 14.79
CA PRO A 603 -15.98 -16.61 14.48
C PRO A 603 -15.85 -17.54 15.73
N LEU A 604 -15.29 -17.02 16.83
CA LEU A 604 -15.15 -17.79 18.07
C LEU A 604 -16.34 -17.57 19.03
N THR A 605 -16.70 -16.30 19.29
CA THR A 605 -17.71 -15.95 20.29
C THR A 605 -19.11 -15.80 19.71
N GLY A 606 -19.23 -15.54 18.40
CA GLY A 606 -20.49 -15.22 17.74
C GLY A 606 -20.99 -13.80 18.00
N GLU A 607 -20.32 -13.00 18.81
CA GLU A 607 -20.65 -11.61 19.09
C GLU A 607 -20.25 -10.69 17.94
N ARG A 608 -20.82 -9.48 17.88
CA ARG A 608 -20.39 -8.46 16.90
C ARG A 608 -19.17 -7.71 17.42
N ARG A 609 -18.21 -7.47 16.54
CA ARG A 609 -17.03 -6.65 16.81
C ARG A 609 -16.59 -5.89 15.56
N PRO A 610 -15.75 -4.85 15.71
CA PRO A 610 -15.04 -4.23 14.59
C PRO A 610 -14.12 -5.22 13.84
N PHE A 611 -13.66 -4.84 12.66
CA PHE A 611 -12.61 -5.56 11.96
C PHE A 611 -11.31 -5.55 12.78
N SER A 612 -10.58 -6.65 12.70
CA SER A 612 -9.32 -6.84 13.45
C SER A 612 -8.25 -5.86 12.95
N ALA A 613 -7.58 -5.12 13.87
CA ALA A 613 -6.53 -4.16 13.59
C ALA A 613 -6.94 -3.04 12.58
N HIS A 614 -8.22 -2.72 12.50
CA HIS A 614 -8.72 -1.70 11.58
C HIS A 614 -8.43 -0.29 12.09
N THR A 615 -7.96 0.60 11.21
CA THR A 615 -7.83 2.03 11.52
C THR A 615 -9.17 2.72 11.26
N ASP A 616 -9.91 2.98 12.32
CA ASP A 616 -11.27 3.54 12.25
C ASP A 616 -11.29 5.08 12.24
N TRP A 617 -10.29 5.73 12.84
CA TRP A 617 -10.15 7.18 12.81
C TRP A 617 -8.73 7.56 12.40
N ARG A 618 -8.60 8.38 11.39
CA ARG A 618 -7.32 8.98 11.01
C ARG A 618 -7.53 10.36 10.39
N GLY A 619 -6.53 11.19 10.50
CA GLY A 619 -6.54 12.47 9.81
C GLY A 619 -5.33 13.33 10.11
N GLU A 620 -5.25 14.44 9.40
CA GLU A 620 -4.21 15.44 9.53
C GLU A 620 -4.81 16.84 9.49
N LEU A 621 -4.25 17.74 10.28
CA LEU A 621 -4.47 19.17 10.18
C LEU A 621 -3.13 19.87 10.11
N SER A 622 -2.89 20.62 9.04
CA SER A 622 -1.63 21.34 8.85
C SER A 622 -1.84 22.78 8.38
N LEU A 623 -1.01 23.69 8.90
CA LEU A 623 -0.96 25.09 8.51
C LEU A 623 0.37 25.36 7.80
N ARG A 624 0.31 25.94 6.61
CA ARG A 624 1.46 26.48 5.88
C ARG A 624 1.35 28.00 5.79
N TYR A 625 2.46 28.67 5.95
CA TYR A 625 2.59 30.11 5.73
C TYR A 625 3.75 30.41 4.78
N ASP A 626 3.42 30.78 3.55
CA ASP A 626 4.37 31.30 2.57
C ASP A 626 4.56 32.80 2.85
N VAL A 627 5.72 33.17 3.38
CA VAL A 627 5.99 34.57 3.78
C VAL A 627 6.01 35.47 2.54
N PRO A 628 5.06 36.43 2.41
CA PRO A 628 4.92 37.24 1.20
C PRO A 628 6.22 37.96 0.81
N LYS A 629 6.54 37.92 -0.49
CA LYS A 629 7.72 38.60 -1.09
C LYS A 629 9.06 38.07 -0.58
N THR A 630 9.12 36.86 -0.04
CA THR A 630 10.34 36.18 0.37
C THR A 630 10.38 34.76 -0.19
N ASN A 631 11.53 34.11 -0.11
CA ASN A 631 11.70 32.70 -0.45
C ASN A 631 11.42 31.78 0.75
N TRP A 632 10.92 32.27 1.85
CA TRP A 632 10.67 31.49 3.04
C TRP A 632 9.23 31.00 3.12
N ALA A 633 9.10 29.75 3.54
CA ALA A 633 7.84 29.17 4.00
C ALA A 633 8.06 28.44 5.33
N MET A 634 7.05 28.38 6.15
CA MET A 634 7.07 27.64 7.41
C MET A 634 5.68 27.09 7.70
N GLY A 635 5.63 26.09 8.53
CA GLY A 635 4.37 25.50 8.90
C GLY A 635 4.52 24.38 9.91
N GLY A 636 3.42 23.72 10.15
CA GLY A 636 3.36 22.57 11.03
C GLY A 636 1.94 22.09 11.21
N GLY A 637 1.80 20.98 11.88
CA GLY A 637 0.52 20.35 12.06
C GLY A 637 0.61 19.15 12.98
N PHE A 638 -0.45 18.38 12.95
CA PHE A 638 -0.51 17.10 13.64
C PHE A 638 -1.40 16.14 12.85
N ASN A 639 -1.06 14.87 12.94
CA ASN A 639 -1.92 13.78 12.54
C ASN A 639 -2.41 13.02 13.78
N TRP A 640 -3.52 12.33 13.62
CA TRP A 640 -4.08 11.46 14.65
C TRP A 640 -4.51 10.14 14.03
N THR A 641 -4.39 9.10 14.82
CA THR A 641 -4.75 7.74 14.43
C THR A 641 -5.37 7.03 15.62
N HIS A 642 -6.44 6.29 15.36
CA HIS A 642 -6.98 5.31 16.29
C HIS A 642 -7.11 3.98 15.55
N VAL A 643 -6.70 2.89 16.20
CA VAL A 643 -6.70 1.54 15.64
C VAL A 643 -7.53 0.64 16.54
N GLU A 644 -8.41 -0.14 15.95
CA GLU A 644 -9.15 -1.19 16.66
C GLU A 644 -8.23 -2.34 17.07
N PRO A 645 -8.53 -3.08 18.14
CA PRO A 645 -7.71 -4.21 18.54
C PRO A 645 -7.59 -5.26 17.43
N TYR A 646 -6.41 -5.85 17.28
CA TYR A 646 -6.33 -7.12 16.59
C TYR A 646 -6.90 -8.23 17.47
N VAL A 647 -7.52 -9.22 16.83
CA VAL A 647 -8.24 -10.30 17.52
C VAL A 647 -7.82 -11.64 16.96
N ARG A 648 -7.23 -12.47 17.82
CA ARG A 648 -6.88 -13.87 17.56
C ARG A 648 -7.74 -14.77 18.47
N LEU A 649 -7.62 -16.09 18.37
CA LEU A 649 -8.40 -17.00 19.20
C LEU A 649 -7.98 -16.98 20.66
N SER A 650 -6.70 -16.79 20.95
CA SER A 650 -6.13 -16.78 22.30
C SER A 650 -5.54 -15.43 22.70
N GLU A 651 -5.69 -14.40 21.88
CA GLU A 651 -5.07 -13.09 22.10
C GLU A 651 -5.91 -11.95 21.54
N VAL A 652 -5.93 -10.83 22.26
CA VAL A 652 -6.49 -9.55 21.78
C VAL A 652 -5.53 -8.44 22.19
N GLY A 653 -5.17 -7.56 21.25
CA GLY A 653 -4.25 -6.47 21.55
C GLY A 653 -4.35 -5.29 20.61
N LYS A 654 -3.60 -4.23 20.92
CA LYS A 654 -3.44 -3.02 20.09
C LYS A 654 -1.96 -2.76 19.88
N ASP A 655 -1.62 -2.37 18.68
CA ASP A 655 -0.25 -2.03 18.30
C ASP A 655 -0.26 -0.84 17.32
N TYR A 656 0.21 0.32 17.75
CA TYR A 656 0.25 1.52 16.92
C TYR A 656 1.17 2.60 17.50
N GLU A 657 1.58 3.56 16.68
CA GLU A 657 2.22 4.79 17.14
C GLU A 657 1.19 5.93 17.27
N GLY A 658 1.23 6.66 18.37
CA GLY A 658 0.29 7.77 18.52
C GLY A 658 -0.06 8.11 19.96
N PRO A 659 -1.32 8.57 20.20
CA PRO A 659 -2.41 8.81 19.24
C PRO A 659 -2.24 10.08 18.39
N ILE A 660 -1.33 10.99 18.76
CA ILE A 660 -1.10 12.26 18.07
C ILE A 660 0.38 12.39 17.72
N TYR A 661 0.65 12.67 16.47
CA TYR A 661 1.99 12.91 15.94
C TYR A 661 2.08 14.34 15.41
N THR A 662 2.99 15.14 15.93
CA THR A 662 3.11 16.56 15.56
C THR A 662 4.36 16.80 14.73
N PHE A 663 4.29 17.76 13.82
CA PHE A 663 5.42 18.17 13.00
C PHE A 663 5.47 19.68 12.79
N ALA A 664 6.65 20.18 12.43
CA ALA A 664 6.86 21.51 11.95
C ALA A 664 7.93 21.51 10.86
N PHE A 665 7.89 22.51 9.98
CA PHE A 665 8.90 22.67 8.95
C PHE A 665 9.27 24.13 8.73
N ILE A 666 10.47 24.34 8.20
CA ILE A 666 10.92 25.58 7.60
C ILE A 666 11.57 25.30 6.26
N GLU A 667 11.23 26.08 5.26
CA GLU A 667 11.68 25.92 3.89
C GLU A 667 12.23 27.22 3.34
N ASN A 668 13.36 27.14 2.64
CA ASN A 668 13.82 28.19 1.77
C ASN A 668 13.79 27.68 0.33
N LYS A 669 13.01 28.36 -0.53
CA LYS A 669 12.72 27.93 -1.90
C LYS A 669 13.84 28.23 -2.88
N ASP A 670 14.81 29.06 -2.50
CA ASP A 670 15.93 29.46 -3.38
C ASP A 670 17.17 29.77 -2.55
N VAL A 671 17.96 28.75 -2.27
CA VAL A 671 19.32 28.84 -1.73
C VAL A 671 20.28 28.51 -2.86
N PHE A 672 20.75 29.49 -3.60
CA PHE A 672 21.61 29.30 -4.80
C PHE A 672 20.96 28.42 -5.87
N GLY A 673 19.66 28.57 -6.12
CA GLY A 673 18.91 27.74 -7.07
C GLY A 673 18.35 26.44 -6.48
N LEU A 674 18.60 26.13 -5.21
CA LEU A 674 18.14 24.92 -4.53
C LEU A 674 16.99 25.21 -3.59
N THR A 675 16.06 24.27 -3.45
CA THR A 675 15.07 24.28 -2.38
C THR A 675 15.65 23.50 -1.18
N VAL A 676 15.70 24.14 -0.01
CA VAL A 676 16.19 23.54 1.24
C VAL A 676 15.03 23.50 2.21
N ASN A 677 14.69 22.32 2.72
CA ASN A 677 13.60 22.12 3.66
C ASN A 677 14.09 21.33 4.88
N LEU A 678 13.81 21.84 6.07
CA LEU A 678 14.02 21.17 7.33
C LEU A 678 12.67 20.84 7.95
N ASN A 679 12.39 19.55 8.11
CA ASN A 679 11.24 19.05 8.84
C ASN A 679 11.65 18.50 10.20
N VAL A 680 10.80 18.70 11.19
CA VAL A 680 10.96 18.14 12.54
C VAL A 680 9.65 17.44 12.89
N PHE A 681 9.72 16.12 13.14
CA PHE A 681 8.57 15.30 13.46
C PHE A 681 8.62 14.82 14.90
N ASN A 682 7.46 14.40 15.40
CA ASN A 682 7.27 13.91 16.76
C ASN A 682 7.72 14.96 17.83
N LEU A 683 7.27 16.20 17.68
CA LEU A 683 7.59 17.29 18.58
C LEU A 683 6.97 17.10 19.98
N THR A 684 5.82 16.46 20.08
CA THR A 684 5.08 16.23 21.33
C THR A 684 5.40 14.91 22.00
N GLY A 685 6.29 14.09 21.42
CA GLY A 685 6.72 12.82 22.00
C GLY A 685 5.64 11.73 21.92
N GLY A 686 5.07 11.53 20.75
CA GLY A 686 4.24 10.36 20.44
C GLY A 686 5.04 9.08 20.73
N ARG A 687 4.34 8.02 21.09
CA ARG A 687 4.91 6.76 21.56
C ARG A 687 4.45 5.58 20.74
N GLY A 688 5.28 4.55 20.67
CA GLY A 688 4.85 3.20 20.34
C GLY A 688 4.02 2.64 21.50
N ILE A 689 2.81 2.21 21.19
CA ILE A 689 1.84 1.66 22.14
C ILE A 689 1.57 0.22 21.74
N PHE A 690 1.83 -0.69 22.67
CA PHE A 690 1.51 -2.09 22.52
C PHE A 690 0.82 -2.60 23.80
N ASP A 691 -0.42 -3.04 23.66
CA ASP A 691 -1.22 -3.62 24.74
C ASP A 691 -1.77 -4.96 24.25
N ARG A 692 -1.67 -6.01 25.05
CA ARG A 692 -2.36 -7.27 24.76
C ARG A 692 -2.79 -8.03 25.99
N THR A 693 -3.84 -8.81 25.81
CA THR A 693 -4.28 -9.83 26.75
C THR A 693 -4.16 -11.19 26.07
N VAL A 694 -3.48 -12.11 26.71
CA VAL A 694 -3.25 -13.48 26.23
C VAL A 694 -3.93 -14.45 27.19
N TRP A 695 -4.60 -15.46 26.64
CA TRP A 695 -5.28 -16.53 27.38
C TRP A 695 -4.51 -17.84 27.26
N THR A 696 -4.67 -18.72 28.23
CA THR A 696 -4.05 -20.07 28.21
C THR A 696 -4.58 -20.98 27.10
N GLY A 697 -5.61 -20.56 26.40
CA GLY A 697 -6.27 -21.25 25.30
C GLY A 697 -7.26 -20.31 24.63
N LEU A 698 -8.40 -20.81 24.17
CA LEU A 698 -9.42 -19.99 23.51
C LEU A 698 -9.97 -18.91 24.45
N ARG A 699 -9.98 -17.65 24.01
CA ARG A 699 -10.34 -16.47 24.83
C ARG A 699 -11.78 -16.46 25.38
N ASP A 700 -12.68 -17.24 24.78
CA ASP A 700 -14.07 -17.35 25.20
C ASP A 700 -14.27 -18.24 26.45
N ARG A 701 -13.27 -19.06 26.80
CA ARG A 701 -13.44 -20.06 27.87
C ARG A 701 -12.20 -20.33 28.74
N SER A 702 -11.04 -19.80 28.35
CA SER A 702 -9.78 -20.04 29.08
C SER A 702 -9.48 -18.86 30.00
N PRO A 703 -8.76 -19.10 31.13
CA PRO A 703 -8.28 -17.99 31.97
C PRO A 703 -7.23 -17.16 31.27
N ILE A 704 -7.09 -15.91 31.68
CA ILE A 704 -6.02 -15.01 31.24
C ILE A 704 -4.67 -15.61 31.70
N LEU A 705 -3.75 -15.75 30.76
CA LEU A 705 -2.37 -16.14 31.03
C LEU A 705 -1.58 -14.93 31.51
N PHE A 706 -1.62 -13.84 30.75
CA PHE A 706 -1.01 -12.56 31.13
C PHE A 706 -1.63 -11.38 30.38
N VAL A 707 -1.42 -10.19 30.93
CA VAL A 707 -1.69 -8.91 30.27
C VAL A 707 -0.37 -8.17 30.14
N GLU A 708 -0.07 -7.72 28.94
CA GLU A 708 1.13 -6.92 28.63
C GLU A 708 0.73 -5.51 28.23
N SER A 709 1.43 -4.52 28.78
CA SER A 709 1.33 -3.12 28.36
C SER A 709 2.73 -2.55 28.14
N ARG A 710 2.96 -1.99 26.96
CA ARG A 710 4.26 -1.44 26.56
C ARG A 710 4.08 -0.03 26.00
N ARG A 711 4.95 0.87 26.45
CA ARG A 711 4.99 2.27 25.99
C ARG A 711 6.45 2.64 25.69
N LEU A 712 6.80 2.66 24.40
CA LEU A 712 8.14 2.98 23.95
C LEU A 712 8.21 4.44 23.49
N ASP A 713 9.22 5.16 23.94
CA ASP A 713 9.47 6.53 23.49
C ASP A 713 10.02 6.49 22.06
N VAL A 714 9.41 7.24 21.16
CA VAL A 714 9.92 7.50 19.80
C VAL A 714 10.67 8.83 19.82
N SER A 715 11.89 8.84 19.28
CA SER A 715 12.69 10.06 19.22
C SER A 715 12.08 11.12 18.31
N THR A 716 12.33 12.39 18.60
CA THR A 716 12.13 13.46 17.60
C THR A 716 12.97 13.17 16.37
N ILE A 717 12.42 13.42 15.18
CA ILE A 717 13.03 13.10 13.88
C ILE A 717 13.32 14.42 13.18
N TYR A 718 14.56 14.63 12.79
CA TYR A 718 14.98 15.78 11.97
C TYR A 718 15.27 15.28 10.56
N ARG A 719 14.62 15.88 9.57
CA ARG A 719 14.83 15.57 8.15
C ARG A 719 15.25 16.85 7.43
N LEU A 720 16.41 16.82 6.82
CA LEU A 720 16.87 17.86 5.90
C LEU A 720 16.78 17.34 4.48
N SER A 721 16.08 18.04 3.61
CA SER A 721 16.06 17.76 2.18
C SER A 721 16.60 18.93 1.37
N ILE A 722 17.35 18.61 0.31
CA ILE A 722 17.91 19.57 -0.63
C ILE A 722 17.51 19.10 -2.02
N LYS A 723 16.69 19.91 -2.71
CA LYS A 723 16.16 19.61 -4.03
C LYS A 723 16.71 20.58 -5.07
N GLY A 724 17.05 20.08 -6.25
CA GLY A 724 17.48 20.91 -7.38
C GLY A 724 17.02 20.35 -8.72
N SER A 725 17.09 21.19 -9.77
CA SER A 725 16.81 20.81 -11.16
C SER A 725 17.82 21.43 -12.08
N PHE A 726 18.08 20.82 -13.25
CA PHE A 726 19.04 21.28 -14.29
C PHE A 726 18.51 21.02 -15.68
#